data_3fcc3d51ebd0b075a7b02bcf0583f3e9
#
_entry.id   3fcc3d51ebd0b075a7b02bcf0583f3e9
#
_cell.length_a   1.000
_cell.length_b   1.000
_cell.length_c   1.000
_cell.angle_alpha   90.00
_cell.angle_beta   90.00
_cell.angle_gamma   90.00
#
_symmetry.space_group_name_H-M   'P 1'
#
loop_
_entity.id
_entity.type
_entity.pdbx_description
1 polymer ?
#
loop_
_entity_poly.entity_id
_entity_poly.type
_entity_poly.pdbx_seq_one_letter_code
_entity_poly.pdbx_strand_id
1 'polypeptide(L)'
;MKKIIILLFATILAIGTLSAQERVIFYSGSVPVHSQNITDVDSVNFVNGITIVHNNIGETNFQFPVVGIDSIVFSDEETQVDTGEIIYITYAGSTVSVINPWANRGVTVTTDGADVTVTAASGQQDIVYYLSGTTTDGSLTINSDHRFKMTLDGVSITNPTGAAIKSLDDEKINLTLKNTSTLADGATSTDKAPFDSKGQVIISGNGTLNLNGTVKHGLFSADYIRMLSGTVNVTAAANDGLHSNDYVEIFGGTINVTNAKSGIDGGSRYLNISGGNITVNSSVADGKGLKSDSLVTITGGTINLTMSGDYSKGIKAGTDIDIQGGSITINGSGATVVTAGDPSHCAGLKSNGNTIISSLTGSTNIHVTMASGAAGGKAINADGDVVINGGTIELSVAGAGGNYTDTNNLANTYSSHCVKANGGITINGGDLTLTAAGKDSKCLAADQTISVKGGNIGMTVSGQASKGIKSDISVIIEDGDITANVSGATVVANQEASNSIAIKSDGTMEINGGTINATCTSASGGAKCLSSDGNMTFNGGTLTLSTAGAGATVVGSGSSCTDGYAPSCIKSDGSITVNGGTFNCQSTGKGGRGIACDGTLTIGTANASDDLINIYIMTSGAPVNVTSSGGGPGGGGPGGGGSSSDYWKGLPKGIKSQGNIVINSGHVQSYCAQTTGDQTAEAIETKDSLFINGGFVEANAYDDGINAAKYIEINDGHVWSYSRGNDAIDCNGTRIMVNGGVLICCSTREAAVDDNDDQNQGGHLRISNATVIAIGGSMGAIEGTPALTGQKYIVLGSSGGGYPGGGGTSSALTLAQNGICVKDNSNNEIVTFKMAAIGNNTSGFENTTRRVSGLFITTPDIQSGTYKYYTSPTISGGTSWHGLYSGANVTTSGNGTSVTAQ
;
A
#
# COMPACT_ATOMS: atom_id res chain seq x y z
N MET A 1 9.56 -38.36 -13.58
CA MET A 1 9.72 -37.99 -14.99
C MET A 1 11.03 -37.27 -15.32
N LYS A 2 11.57 -36.34 -14.50
CA LYS A 2 12.85 -35.61 -14.77
C LYS A 2 14.10 -36.51 -14.97
N LYS A 3 14.16 -37.73 -14.43
CA LYS A 3 15.32 -38.61 -14.58
C LYS A 3 15.26 -39.59 -15.78
N ILE A 4 14.11 -39.78 -16.36
CA ILE A 4 13.89 -40.70 -17.48
C ILE A 4 14.26 -40.06 -18.83
N ILE A 5 14.05 -38.77 -18.97
CA ILE A 5 14.33 -38.02 -20.22
C ILE A 5 15.87 -37.86 -20.42
N ILE A 6 16.63 -37.63 -19.34
CA ILE A 6 18.09 -37.50 -19.42
C ILE A 6 18.76 -38.86 -19.78
N LEU A 7 18.15 -39.97 -19.39
CA LEU A 7 18.67 -41.30 -19.69
C LEU A 7 18.41 -41.73 -21.15
N LEU A 8 17.32 -41.18 -21.75
CA LEU A 8 17.00 -41.47 -23.15
C LEU A 8 17.96 -40.75 -24.11
N PHE A 9 18.39 -39.54 -23.79
CA PHE A 9 19.38 -38.80 -24.60
C PHE A 9 20.79 -39.47 -24.56
N ALA A 10 21.19 -39.99 -23.42
CA ALA A 10 22.48 -40.67 -23.28
C ALA A 10 22.52 -42.06 -23.97
N THR A 11 21.36 -42.72 -24.13
CA THR A 11 21.31 -44.02 -24.80
C THR A 11 21.19 -43.97 -26.30
N ILE A 12 20.65 -42.86 -26.85
CA ILE A 12 20.58 -42.67 -28.32
C ILE A 12 21.94 -42.29 -28.93
N LEU A 13 22.78 -41.59 -28.19
CA LEU A 13 24.17 -41.30 -28.63
C LEU A 13 25.11 -42.48 -28.61
N ALA A 14 24.76 -43.63 -27.97
CA ALA A 14 25.62 -44.79 -27.80
C ALA A 14 25.38 -45.97 -28.77
N ILE A 15 24.35 -45.88 -29.63
CA ILE A 15 24.06 -46.97 -30.62
C ILE A 15 24.32 -46.42 -32.02
N GLY A 16 25.60 -46.60 -32.45
CA GLY A 16 25.96 -46.36 -33.84
C GLY A 16 25.23 -47.31 -34.79
N THR A 17 24.70 -46.80 -35.91
CA THR A 17 24.04 -47.42 -37.05
C THR A 17 22.52 -47.60 -36.97
N LEU A 18 21.77 -46.52 -36.68
CA LEU A 18 20.43 -46.32 -37.23
C LEU A 18 20.46 -45.08 -38.09
N SER A 19 19.76 -45.04 -39.20
CA SER A 19 19.65 -43.89 -40.08
C SER A 19 19.40 -42.65 -39.22
N ALA A 20 20.32 -41.65 -39.31
CA ALA A 20 20.31 -40.50 -38.40
C ALA A 20 19.05 -39.70 -38.62
N GLN A 21 18.20 -39.58 -37.63
CA GLN A 21 17.10 -38.64 -37.62
C GLN A 21 17.72 -37.25 -37.62
N GLU A 22 17.42 -36.45 -38.64
CA GLU A 22 18.15 -35.22 -38.92
C GLU A 22 17.62 -34.03 -38.07
N ARG A 23 16.46 -34.13 -37.49
CA ARG A 23 15.81 -33.01 -36.76
C ARG A 23 15.22 -33.41 -35.42
N VAL A 24 15.31 -32.48 -34.46
CA VAL A 24 14.56 -32.49 -33.23
C VAL A 24 13.43 -31.46 -33.31
N ILE A 25 12.21 -31.87 -33.03
CA ILE A 25 11.01 -31.05 -33.12
C ILE A 25 10.31 -31.06 -31.78
N PHE A 26 10.07 -29.88 -31.23
CA PHE A 26 9.33 -29.66 -29.99
C PHE A 26 7.87 -29.34 -30.32
N TYR A 27 6.95 -30.03 -29.68
CA TYR A 27 5.52 -29.85 -29.92
C TYR A 27 4.80 -29.31 -28.70
N SER A 28 3.81 -28.46 -28.95
CA SER A 28 2.74 -28.13 -28.03
C SER A 28 1.42 -28.65 -28.63
N GLY A 29 0.85 -29.68 -28.05
CA GLY A 29 -0.21 -30.45 -28.70
C GLY A 29 0.30 -31.13 -30.00
N SER A 30 -0.37 -30.87 -31.08
CA SER A 30 0.04 -31.34 -32.42
C SER A 30 0.82 -30.32 -33.23
N VAL A 31 1.23 -29.20 -32.62
CA VAL A 31 1.90 -28.06 -33.28
C VAL A 31 3.38 -28.03 -32.95
N PRO A 32 4.27 -28.03 -33.95
CA PRO A 32 5.69 -27.81 -33.71
C PRO A 32 5.94 -26.37 -33.28
N VAL A 33 6.49 -26.18 -32.09
CA VAL A 33 6.87 -24.85 -31.57
C VAL A 33 8.31 -24.50 -31.85
N HIS A 34 9.14 -25.50 -32.04
CA HIS A 34 10.53 -25.34 -32.45
C HIS A 34 10.99 -26.59 -33.20
N SER A 35 11.81 -26.42 -34.25
CA SER A 35 12.43 -27.50 -34.99
C SER A 35 13.81 -27.10 -35.42
N GLN A 36 14.80 -27.98 -35.20
CA GLN A 36 16.20 -27.71 -35.49
C GLN A 36 16.91 -28.99 -35.93
N ASN A 37 17.97 -28.88 -36.76
CA ASN A 37 18.79 -30.04 -37.07
C ASN A 37 19.44 -30.58 -35.83
N ILE A 38 19.42 -31.88 -35.68
CA ILE A 38 19.97 -32.55 -34.49
C ILE A 38 21.47 -32.31 -34.34
N THR A 39 22.16 -32.11 -35.45
CA THR A 39 23.59 -31.79 -35.48
C THR A 39 23.94 -30.42 -34.92
N ASP A 40 22.99 -29.54 -34.88
CA ASP A 40 23.19 -28.15 -34.40
C ASP A 40 22.83 -28.02 -32.91
N VAL A 41 22.25 -29.05 -32.29
CA VAL A 41 21.84 -29.07 -30.88
C VAL A 41 22.92 -29.73 -30.04
N ASP A 42 23.50 -28.97 -29.10
CA ASP A 42 24.45 -29.52 -28.10
C ASP A 42 23.70 -30.21 -26.93
N SER A 43 22.71 -29.53 -26.40
CA SER A 43 21.91 -30.05 -25.30
C SER A 43 20.54 -29.37 -25.20
N VAL A 44 19.62 -30.07 -24.55
CA VAL A 44 18.32 -29.50 -24.17
C VAL A 44 18.19 -29.58 -22.65
N ASN A 45 18.07 -28.42 -22.03
CA ASN A 45 17.96 -28.32 -20.58
C ASN A 45 16.57 -27.85 -20.16
N PHE A 46 16.07 -28.41 -19.08
CA PHE A 46 14.82 -27.98 -18.44
C PHE A 46 15.15 -27.37 -17.09
N VAL A 47 15.15 -26.05 -17.02
CA VAL A 47 15.53 -25.31 -15.82
C VAL A 47 14.44 -24.30 -15.46
N ASN A 48 13.97 -24.36 -14.21
CA ASN A 48 12.98 -23.40 -13.67
C ASN A 48 11.72 -23.21 -14.54
N GLY A 49 11.21 -24.26 -15.14
CA GLY A 49 10.03 -24.17 -16.00
C GLY A 49 10.29 -23.70 -17.44
N ILE A 50 11.55 -23.56 -17.83
CA ILE A 50 11.97 -23.17 -19.17
C ILE A 50 12.71 -24.34 -19.83
N THR A 51 12.40 -24.59 -21.10
CA THR A 51 13.20 -25.46 -22.00
C THR A 51 14.24 -24.58 -22.67
N ILE A 52 15.51 -24.92 -22.53
CA ILE A 52 16.63 -24.23 -23.18
C ILE A 52 17.27 -25.21 -24.17
N VAL A 53 17.25 -24.87 -25.44
CA VAL A 53 17.95 -25.61 -26.49
C VAL A 53 19.30 -24.91 -26.70
N HIS A 54 20.38 -25.56 -26.35
CA HIS A 54 21.73 -25.04 -26.55
C HIS A 54 22.27 -25.46 -27.90
N ASN A 55 22.80 -24.53 -28.64
CA ASN A 55 23.37 -24.74 -29.96
C ASN A 55 24.88 -24.94 -29.89
N ASN A 56 25.39 -25.76 -30.79
CA ASN A 56 26.79 -26.21 -30.77
C ASN A 56 27.84 -25.13 -31.01
N ILE A 57 27.59 -24.07 -31.72
CA ILE A 57 28.65 -23.13 -32.09
C ILE A 57 28.09 -21.70 -32.30
N GLY A 58 28.25 -20.84 -31.29
CA GLY A 58 28.15 -19.38 -31.45
C GLY A 58 26.78 -18.78 -31.83
N GLU A 59 25.75 -19.59 -31.94
CA GLU A 59 24.39 -19.16 -32.23
C GLU A 59 23.56 -18.99 -30.95
N THR A 60 22.54 -18.19 -31.04
CA THR A 60 21.66 -17.88 -29.91
C THR A 60 20.92 -19.14 -29.42
N ASN A 61 20.98 -19.44 -28.15
CA ASN A 61 20.15 -20.50 -27.55
C ASN A 61 18.68 -20.16 -27.63
N PHE A 62 17.84 -21.15 -27.92
CA PHE A 62 16.40 -20.98 -27.92
C PHE A 62 15.84 -21.30 -26.52
N GLN A 63 14.86 -20.50 -26.08
CA GLN A 63 14.21 -20.68 -24.80
C GLN A 63 12.70 -20.58 -24.92
N PHE A 64 11.97 -21.53 -24.32
CA PHE A 64 10.51 -21.51 -24.28
C PHE A 64 9.99 -22.21 -23.01
N PRO A 65 8.77 -21.89 -22.52
CA PRO A 65 8.21 -22.47 -21.31
C PRO A 65 8.01 -23.99 -21.43
N VAL A 66 8.41 -24.75 -20.40
CA VAL A 66 8.20 -26.22 -20.35
C VAL A 66 6.71 -26.59 -20.40
N VAL A 67 5.84 -25.75 -19.84
CA VAL A 67 4.40 -26.00 -19.77
C VAL A 67 3.76 -26.05 -21.17
N GLY A 68 4.42 -25.48 -22.17
CA GLY A 68 3.96 -25.53 -23.57
C GLY A 68 4.53 -26.69 -24.40
N ILE A 69 5.37 -27.55 -23.82
CA ILE A 69 5.98 -28.67 -24.54
C ILE A 69 5.40 -29.97 -24.00
N ASP A 70 4.61 -30.64 -24.81
CA ASP A 70 4.02 -31.94 -24.47
C ASP A 70 4.68 -33.11 -25.19
N SER A 71 5.42 -32.87 -26.28
CA SER A 71 6.25 -33.89 -26.91
C SER A 71 7.50 -33.34 -27.61
N ILE A 72 8.55 -34.13 -27.63
CA ILE A 72 9.77 -33.93 -28.42
C ILE A 72 9.88 -35.12 -29.38
N VAL A 73 9.92 -34.84 -30.67
CA VAL A 73 9.96 -35.87 -31.72
C VAL A 73 11.28 -35.72 -32.48
N PHE A 74 11.89 -36.83 -32.75
CA PHE A 74 13.03 -36.92 -33.68
C PHE A 74 12.53 -37.42 -35.03
N SER A 75 12.78 -36.68 -36.08
CA SER A 75 12.23 -37.00 -37.41
C SER A 75 13.29 -36.82 -38.50
N ASP A 76 13.30 -37.74 -39.42
CA ASP A 76 14.12 -37.70 -40.66
C ASP A 76 13.45 -36.77 -41.72
N GLU A 77 12.21 -36.38 -41.48
CA GLU A 77 11.50 -35.52 -42.44
C GLU A 77 11.92 -34.05 -42.25
N GLU A 78 12.76 -33.54 -43.21
CA GLU A 78 12.44 -32.19 -43.66
C GLU A 78 10.97 -32.19 -44.01
N THR A 79 10.18 -31.26 -43.45
CA THR A 79 8.93 -30.89 -44.10
C THR A 79 9.34 -30.29 -45.46
N GLN A 80 9.63 -31.16 -46.44
CA GLN A 80 9.80 -30.71 -47.81
C GLN A 80 8.45 -30.09 -48.20
N VAL A 81 8.43 -28.79 -48.35
CA VAL A 81 7.45 -28.15 -49.16
C VAL A 81 7.69 -28.74 -50.56
N ASP A 82 6.90 -29.73 -50.91
CA ASP A 82 6.94 -30.28 -52.28
C ASP A 82 6.52 -29.15 -53.21
N THR A 83 7.54 -28.46 -53.77
CA THR A 83 7.33 -27.28 -54.61
C THR A 83 6.59 -27.59 -55.91
N GLY A 84 6.32 -28.88 -56.18
CA GLY A 84 5.51 -29.37 -57.30
C GLY A 84 4.00 -29.40 -57.05
N GLU A 85 3.50 -29.17 -55.82
CA GLU A 85 2.09 -29.36 -55.44
C GLU A 85 1.41 -28.11 -54.88
N ILE A 86 1.92 -26.91 -55.13
CA ILE A 86 1.35 -25.64 -54.66
C ILE A 86 0.30 -25.12 -55.61
N ILE A 87 -0.88 -24.78 -55.09
CA ILE A 87 -1.91 -24.05 -55.82
C ILE A 87 -1.59 -22.57 -55.78
N TYR A 88 -1.16 -22.00 -56.91
CA TYR A 88 -0.88 -20.57 -57.03
C TYR A 88 -2.16 -19.84 -57.48
N ILE A 89 -2.50 -18.81 -56.76
CA ILE A 89 -3.63 -17.91 -57.02
C ILE A 89 -3.07 -16.48 -57.12
N THR A 90 -3.05 -15.93 -58.34
CA THR A 90 -2.48 -14.63 -58.60
C THR A 90 -3.56 -13.67 -59.11
N TYR A 91 -3.88 -12.66 -58.31
CA TYR A 91 -4.88 -11.65 -58.64
C TYR A 91 -4.30 -10.58 -59.59
N ALA A 92 -5.08 -10.16 -60.56
CA ALA A 92 -4.71 -9.16 -61.55
C ALA A 92 -5.89 -8.22 -61.87
N GLY A 93 -6.22 -7.32 -60.96
CA GLY A 93 -7.38 -6.44 -61.08
C GLY A 93 -8.69 -7.22 -61.04
N SER A 94 -9.48 -7.22 -62.11
CA SER A 94 -10.76 -7.92 -62.18
C SER A 94 -10.65 -9.40 -62.60
N THR A 95 -9.45 -9.95 -62.69
CA THR A 95 -9.21 -11.33 -63.10
C THR A 95 -8.24 -12.01 -62.15
N VAL A 96 -8.24 -13.34 -62.14
CA VAL A 96 -7.33 -14.16 -61.39
C VAL A 96 -6.71 -15.27 -62.24
N SER A 97 -5.44 -15.52 -62.03
CA SER A 97 -4.75 -16.67 -62.63
C SER A 97 -4.58 -17.77 -61.62
N VAL A 98 -4.94 -18.98 -61.93
CA VAL A 98 -4.84 -20.14 -61.03
C VAL A 98 -4.02 -21.24 -61.69
N ILE A 99 -2.98 -21.70 -60.94
CA ILE A 99 -2.27 -22.93 -61.31
C ILE A 99 -2.64 -23.97 -60.27
N ASN A 100 -3.38 -25.01 -60.68
CA ASN A 100 -3.88 -26.07 -59.79
C ASN A 100 -3.32 -27.44 -60.16
N PRO A 101 -2.20 -27.89 -59.56
CA PRO A 101 -1.63 -29.21 -59.79
C PRO A 101 -2.45 -30.32 -59.23
N TRP A 102 -3.45 -30.04 -58.33
CA TRP A 102 -4.32 -30.96 -57.69
C TRP A 102 -5.64 -31.21 -58.45
N ALA A 103 -5.84 -30.64 -59.63
CA ALA A 103 -7.05 -30.75 -60.40
C ALA A 103 -7.49 -32.21 -60.66
N ASN A 104 -6.54 -33.09 -60.90
CA ASN A 104 -6.78 -34.50 -61.09
C ASN A 104 -6.78 -35.35 -59.78
N ARG A 105 -6.61 -34.66 -58.61
CA ARG A 105 -6.57 -35.27 -57.29
C ARG A 105 -7.73 -34.82 -56.38
N GLY A 106 -8.81 -34.35 -57.01
CA GLY A 106 -10.04 -34.00 -56.29
C GLY A 106 -10.07 -32.57 -55.74
N VAL A 107 -9.18 -31.65 -56.17
CA VAL A 107 -9.30 -30.24 -55.84
C VAL A 107 -9.83 -29.48 -57.07
N THR A 108 -11.00 -28.90 -56.92
CA THR A 108 -11.63 -28.06 -57.96
C THR A 108 -11.47 -26.60 -57.57
N VAL A 109 -11.05 -25.80 -58.56
CA VAL A 109 -10.99 -24.33 -58.41
C VAL A 109 -11.89 -23.73 -59.49
N THR A 110 -12.83 -22.92 -59.09
CA THR A 110 -13.71 -22.13 -59.99
C THR A 110 -13.47 -20.65 -59.77
N THR A 111 -13.58 -19.89 -60.84
CA THR A 111 -13.37 -18.44 -60.82
C THR A 111 -14.53 -17.72 -61.50
N ASP A 112 -14.97 -16.60 -60.92
CA ASP A 112 -15.92 -15.66 -61.49
C ASP A 112 -15.32 -14.25 -61.34
N GLY A 113 -14.76 -13.71 -62.45
CA GLY A 113 -13.93 -12.52 -62.34
C GLY A 113 -12.68 -12.73 -61.47
N ALA A 114 -12.59 -12.03 -60.36
CA ALA A 114 -11.56 -12.19 -59.33
C ALA A 114 -12.08 -12.99 -58.10
N ASP A 115 -13.28 -13.51 -58.12
CA ASP A 115 -13.77 -14.40 -57.07
C ASP A 115 -13.30 -15.82 -57.31
N VAL A 116 -12.65 -16.41 -56.31
CA VAL A 116 -12.10 -17.77 -56.40
C VAL A 116 -12.80 -18.65 -55.36
N THR A 117 -13.33 -19.79 -55.83
CA THR A 117 -13.81 -20.82 -54.93
C THR A 117 -13.01 -22.11 -55.13
N VAL A 118 -12.43 -22.58 -54.01
CA VAL A 118 -11.70 -23.84 -53.97
C VAL A 118 -12.58 -24.87 -53.25
N THR A 119 -12.76 -26.02 -53.84
CA THR A 119 -13.40 -27.19 -53.17
C THR A 119 -12.42 -28.35 -53.24
N ALA A 120 -11.97 -28.81 -52.09
CA ALA A 120 -11.12 -29.97 -51.95
C ALA A 120 -12.01 -31.17 -51.60
N ALA A 121 -11.84 -32.31 -52.35
CA ALA A 121 -12.54 -33.53 -52.04
C ALA A 121 -12.05 -34.09 -50.71
N SER A 122 -12.94 -34.84 -50.01
CA SER A 122 -12.62 -35.50 -48.73
C SER A 122 -11.35 -36.34 -48.83
N GLY A 123 -10.51 -36.21 -47.84
CA GLY A 123 -9.27 -36.94 -47.72
C GLY A 123 -8.01 -36.23 -48.29
N GLN A 124 -8.13 -35.08 -48.92
CA GLN A 124 -6.97 -34.32 -49.43
C GLN A 124 -6.33 -33.51 -48.32
N GLN A 125 -5.18 -33.95 -47.84
CA GLN A 125 -4.43 -33.33 -46.75
C GLN A 125 -3.26 -32.48 -47.26
N ASP A 126 -2.85 -31.51 -46.44
CA ASP A 126 -1.63 -30.70 -46.60
C ASP A 126 -1.55 -29.89 -47.89
N ILE A 127 -2.70 -29.52 -48.46
CA ILE A 127 -2.74 -28.62 -49.64
C ILE A 127 -2.09 -27.28 -49.28
N VAL A 128 -1.27 -26.77 -50.16
CA VAL A 128 -0.59 -25.46 -50.01
C VAL A 128 -1.18 -24.49 -51.02
N TYR A 129 -1.74 -23.39 -50.53
CA TYR A 129 -2.20 -22.25 -51.31
C TYR A 129 -1.19 -21.13 -51.21
N TYR A 130 -0.82 -20.54 -52.36
CA TYR A 130 0.07 -19.43 -52.45
C TYR A 130 -0.63 -18.27 -53.14
N LEU A 131 -0.84 -17.16 -52.41
CA LEU A 131 -1.63 -16.04 -52.87
C LEU A 131 -0.74 -14.85 -53.14
N SER A 132 -0.91 -14.21 -54.31
CA SER A 132 -0.19 -13.01 -54.72
C SER A 132 -1.06 -12.10 -55.59
N GLY A 133 -0.54 -10.89 -55.90
CA GLY A 133 -1.23 -9.95 -56.78
C GLY A 133 -2.28 -9.10 -56.07
N THR A 134 -3.09 -8.37 -56.86
CA THR A 134 -4.01 -7.36 -56.31
C THR A 134 -5.36 -7.38 -57.01
N THR A 135 -6.43 -7.27 -56.21
CA THR A 135 -7.81 -7.02 -56.66
C THR A 135 -8.52 -6.06 -55.74
N THR A 136 -9.39 -5.21 -56.28
CA THR A 136 -10.28 -4.31 -55.52
C THR A 136 -11.73 -4.82 -55.49
N ASP A 137 -12.00 -5.92 -56.16
CA ASP A 137 -13.31 -6.60 -56.17
C ASP A 137 -13.07 -8.10 -56.45
N GLY A 138 -12.86 -8.86 -55.37
CA GLY A 138 -12.57 -10.29 -55.48
C GLY A 138 -12.44 -10.95 -54.13
N SER A 139 -12.41 -12.27 -54.13
CA SER A 139 -12.41 -13.10 -52.92
C SER A 139 -11.69 -14.44 -53.14
N LEU A 140 -11.38 -15.09 -52.01
CA LEU A 140 -11.04 -16.50 -51.94
C LEU A 140 -11.94 -17.21 -50.93
N THR A 141 -12.74 -18.11 -51.39
CA THR A 141 -13.52 -19.02 -50.54
C THR A 141 -12.95 -20.44 -50.64
N ILE A 142 -12.65 -21.04 -49.48
CA ILE A 142 -12.13 -22.42 -49.38
C ILE A 142 -13.15 -23.29 -48.67
N ASN A 143 -13.48 -24.41 -49.30
CA ASN A 143 -14.26 -25.50 -48.77
C ASN A 143 -13.37 -26.76 -48.77
N SER A 144 -12.83 -27.11 -47.57
CA SER A 144 -11.86 -28.21 -47.41
C SER A 144 -12.08 -28.85 -46.04
N ASP A 145 -12.43 -30.12 -46.00
CA ASP A 145 -12.58 -30.87 -44.76
C ASP A 145 -11.25 -31.31 -44.10
N HIS A 146 -10.13 -30.75 -44.53
CA HIS A 146 -8.80 -31.06 -44.02
C HIS A 146 -7.97 -29.80 -43.86
N ARG A 147 -7.01 -29.84 -42.91
CA ARG A 147 -6.04 -28.79 -42.67
C ARG A 147 -5.26 -28.44 -43.96
N PHE A 148 -4.95 -27.17 -44.09
CA PHE A 148 -4.15 -26.69 -45.25
C PHE A 148 -3.18 -25.60 -44.83
N LYS A 149 -2.22 -25.33 -45.70
CA LYS A 149 -1.26 -24.22 -45.56
C LYS A 149 -1.65 -23.13 -46.54
N MET A 150 -1.50 -21.87 -46.11
CA MET A 150 -1.77 -20.71 -46.94
C MET A 150 -0.62 -19.71 -46.80
N THR A 151 0.02 -19.32 -47.87
CA THR A 151 1.03 -18.26 -47.89
C THR A 151 0.46 -17.02 -48.54
N LEU A 152 0.49 -15.91 -47.83
CA LEU A 152 0.19 -14.59 -48.35
C LEU A 152 1.50 -13.89 -48.76
N ASP A 153 1.76 -13.77 -50.04
CA ASP A 153 2.97 -13.14 -50.57
C ASP A 153 2.65 -11.82 -51.32
N GLY A 154 2.49 -10.76 -50.55
CA GLY A 154 2.17 -9.44 -51.08
C GLY A 154 0.79 -9.38 -51.75
N VAL A 155 -0.13 -10.22 -51.35
CA VAL A 155 -1.48 -10.22 -51.93
C VAL A 155 -2.33 -9.09 -51.33
N SER A 156 -3.08 -8.40 -52.21
CA SER A 156 -4.06 -7.39 -51.77
C SER A 156 -5.44 -7.73 -52.33
N ILE A 157 -6.37 -8.05 -51.46
CA ILE A 157 -7.76 -8.41 -51.82
C ILE A 157 -8.72 -7.49 -51.07
N THR A 158 -9.56 -6.78 -51.81
CA THR A 158 -10.75 -6.12 -51.27
C THR A 158 -11.98 -6.81 -51.77
N ASN A 159 -12.88 -7.21 -50.88
CA ASN A 159 -14.20 -7.74 -51.23
C ASN A 159 -15.29 -6.77 -50.72
N PRO A 160 -15.93 -6.01 -51.62
CA PRO A 160 -16.97 -5.06 -51.21
C PRO A 160 -18.19 -5.68 -50.54
N THR A 161 -18.48 -6.96 -50.78
CA THR A 161 -19.72 -7.62 -50.38
C THR A 161 -19.55 -8.79 -49.41
N GLY A 162 -18.31 -9.20 -49.13
CA GLY A 162 -18.01 -10.31 -48.26
C GLY A 162 -16.59 -10.30 -47.72
N ALA A 163 -16.14 -11.44 -47.20
CA ALA A 163 -14.77 -11.61 -46.79
C ALA A 163 -13.81 -11.65 -47.96
N ALA A 164 -12.61 -11.07 -47.82
CA ALA A 164 -11.56 -11.22 -48.82
C ALA A 164 -11.04 -12.66 -48.86
N ILE A 165 -10.90 -13.30 -47.68
CA ILE A 165 -10.60 -14.75 -47.55
C ILE A 165 -11.58 -15.37 -46.57
N LYS A 166 -12.21 -16.48 -47.00
CA LYS A 166 -13.20 -17.21 -46.21
C LYS A 166 -12.90 -18.71 -46.22
N SER A 167 -12.85 -19.34 -45.05
CA SER A 167 -12.84 -20.79 -44.87
C SER A 167 -14.19 -21.23 -44.35
N LEU A 168 -14.80 -22.19 -45.06
CA LEU A 168 -16.15 -22.69 -44.75
C LEU A 168 -16.18 -23.85 -43.75
N ASP A 169 -15.04 -24.48 -43.53
CA ASP A 169 -14.93 -25.67 -42.68
C ASP A 169 -14.12 -25.35 -41.41
N ASP A 170 -14.25 -26.17 -40.38
CA ASP A 170 -13.64 -26.04 -39.08
C ASP A 170 -12.19 -26.54 -39.02
N GLU A 171 -11.56 -26.67 -40.17
CA GLU A 171 -10.21 -27.19 -40.29
C GLU A 171 -9.10 -26.13 -40.02
N LYS A 172 -7.90 -26.63 -39.66
CA LYS A 172 -6.75 -25.83 -39.33
C LYS A 172 -6.11 -25.13 -40.54
N ILE A 173 -5.94 -23.84 -40.44
CA ILE A 173 -5.23 -23.03 -41.41
C ILE A 173 -3.84 -22.65 -40.83
N ASN A 174 -2.78 -23.15 -41.46
CA ASN A 174 -1.42 -22.65 -41.20
C ASN A 174 -1.15 -21.48 -42.15
N LEU A 175 -1.29 -20.26 -41.63
CA LEU A 175 -1.16 -19.01 -42.40
C LEU A 175 0.28 -18.48 -42.28
N THR A 176 1.00 -18.48 -43.40
CA THR A 176 2.36 -17.94 -43.48
C THR A 176 2.34 -16.57 -44.12
N LEU A 177 2.84 -15.58 -43.44
CA LEU A 177 2.97 -14.20 -43.92
C LEU A 177 4.35 -14.02 -44.55
N LYS A 178 4.35 -13.64 -45.82
CA LYS A 178 5.52 -13.30 -46.60
C LYS A 178 5.26 -11.98 -47.32
N ASN A 179 6.18 -11.04 -47.28
CA ASN A 179 5.96 -9.69 -47.77
C ASN A 179 4.71 -9.01 -47.10
N THR A 180 4.27 -7.88 -47.67
CA THR A 180 3.12 -7.12 -47.11
C THR A 180 1.86 -7.45 -47.90
N SER A 181 0.90 -8.04 -47.23
CA SER A 181 -0.43 -8.37 -47.76
C SER A 181 -1.52 -7.50 -47.13
N THR A 182 -2.60 -7.25 -47.84
CA THR A 182 -3.74 -6.46 -47.35
C THR A 182 -5.04 -7.17 -47.67
N LEU A 183 -5.91 -7.31 -46.66
CA LEU A 183 -7.25 -7.85 -46.81
C LEU A 183 -8.28 -6.85 -46.28
N ALA A 184 -9.28 -6.55 -47.10
CA ALA A 184 -10.35 -5.62 -46.74
C ALA A 184 -11.71 -6.17 -47.14
N ASP A 185 -12.72 -5.91 -46.31
CA ASP A 185 -14.13 -6.06 -46.64
C ASP A 185 -14.77 -4.68 -46.94
N GLY A 186 -15.98 -4.70 -47.44
CA GLY A 186 -16.79 -3.50 -47.67
C GLY A 186 -17.93 -3.33 -46.67
N ALA A 187 -18.53 -2.15 -46.65
CA ALA A 187 -19.63 -1.81 -45.76
C ALA A 187 -20.91 -2.66 -45.94
N THR A 188 -21.02 -3.33 -47.08
CA THR A 188 -22.14 -4.26 -47.40
C THR A 188 -21.80 -5.73 -47.18
N SER A 189 -20.61 -6.02 -46.61
CA SER A 189 -20.20 -7.38 -46.29
C SER A 189 -21.19 -8.06 -45.33
N THR A 190 -21.53 -9.30 -45.63
CA THR A 190 -22.37 -10.17 -44.78
C THR A 190 -21.52 -11.10 -43.92
N ASP A 191 -20.22 -11.13 -44.14
CA ASP A 191 -19.26 -11.94 -43.39
C ASP A 191 -18.77 -11.22 -42.13
N LYS A 192 -18.01 -11.92 -41.30
CA LYS A 192 -17.63 -11.41 -40.00
C LYS A 192 -16.31 -10.59 -40.02
N ALA A 193 -15.47 -10.82 -41.03
CA ALA A 193 -14.17 -10.19 -41.16
C ALA A 193 -13.63 -10.30 -42.59
N PRO A 194 -12.68 -9.47 -43.04
CA PRO A 194 -11.95 -9.68 -44.28
C PRO A 194 -11.17 -11.02 -44.30
N PHE A 195 -10.77 -11.56 -43.17
CA PHE A 195 -10.33 -12.94 -42.99
C PHE A 195 -11.32 -13.65 -42.07
N ASP A 196 -12.22 -14.45 -42.61
CA ASP A 196 -13.30 -15.13 -41.91
C ASP A 196 -13.08 -16.67 -41.96
N SER A 197 -12.74 -17.27 -40.81
CA SER A 197 -12.51 -18.70 -40.69
C SER A 197 -13.48 -19.35 -39.74
N LYS A 198 -14.05 -20.48 -40.16
CA LYS A 198 -14.74 -21.36 -39.23
C LYS A 198 -13.79 -22.19 -38.37
N GLY A 199 -12.59 -22.47 -38.87
CA GLY A 199 -11.57 -23.28 -38.20
C GLY A 199 -10.46 -22.46 -37.57
N GLN A 200 -9.46 -23.18 -37.11
CA GLN A 200 -8.30 -22.68 -36.42
C GLN A 200 -7.39 -21.89 -37.34
N VAL A 201 -6.80 -20.77 -36.84
CA VAL A 201 -5.86 -19.95 -37.62
C VAL A 201 -4.54 -19.86 -36.86
N ILE A 202 -3.48 -20.41 -37.47
CA ILE A 202 -2.13 -20.33 -36.94
C ILE A 202 -1.30 -19.42 -37.86
N ILE A 203 -0.84 -18.29 -37.33
CA ILE A 203 -0.13 -17.23 -38.07
C ILE A 203 1.35 -17.33 -37.81
N SER A 204 2.13 -17.38 -38.86
CA SER A 204 3.60 -17.42 -38.82
C SER A 204 4.24 -16.66 -40.00
N GLY A 205 5.55 -16.65 -40.08
CA GLY A 205 6.30 -16.01 -41.14
C GLY A 205 6.94 -14.68 -40.70
N ASN A 206 7.49 -13.95 -41.63
CA ASN A 206 8.17 -12.67 -41.39
C ASN A 206 7.54 -11.48 -42.14
N GLY A 207 6.43 -11.72 -42.84
CA GLY A 207 5.67 -10.70 -43.55
C GLY A 207 4.71 -9.92 -42.65
N THR A 208 3.94 -9.05 -43.35
CA THR A 208 2.94 -8.19 -42.72
C THR A 208 1.55 -8.47 -43.33
N LEU A 209 0.56 -8.63 -42.46
CA LEU A 209 -0.85 -8.68 -42.85
C LEU A 209 -1.57 -7.43 -42.36
N ASN A 210 -2.05 -6.60 -43.28
CA ASN A 210 -2.92 -5.48 -42.97
C ASN A 210 -4.37 -5.91 -43.13
N LEU A 211 -5.19 -5.65 -42.14
CA LEU A 211 -6.60 -5.99 -42.06
C LEU A 211 -7.44 -4.72 -41.94
N ASN A 212 -8.45 -4.60 -42.77
CA ASN A 212 -9.43 -3.52 -42.69
C ASN A 212 -10.85 -4.12 -42.64
N GLY A 213 -11.35 -4.36 -41.41
CA GLY A 213 -12.67 -4.93 -41.14
C GLY A 213 -13.70 -3.84 -40.97
N THR A 214 -14.52 -3.62 -42.00
CA THR A 214 -15.50 -2.54 -42.00
C THR A 214 -16.76 -2.88 -41.20
N VAL A 215 -17.19 -4.16 -41.21
CA VAL A 215 -18.49 -4.57 -40.67
C VAL A 215 -18.38 -5.05 -39.22
N LYS A 216 -17.36 -5.85 -38.90
CA LYS A 216 -17.29 -6.44 -37.57
C LYS A 216 -15.85 -6.58 -37.04
N HIS A 217 -15.11 -7.62 -37.46
CA HIS A 217 -13.77 -7.92 -36.97
C HIS A 217 -12.70 -7.70 -38.05
N GLY A 218 -11.44 -7.53 -37.63
CA GLY A 218 -10.30 -7.54 -38.57
C GLY A 218 -9.95 -8.97 -39.00
N LEU A 219 -9.87 -9.91 -38.05
CA LEU A 219 -9.71 -11.34 -38.29
C LEU A 219 -10.69 -12.08 -37.37
N PHE A 220 -11.39 -13.04 -37.95
CA PHE A 220 -12.32 -13.89 -37.22
C PHE A 220 -11.93 -15.37 -37.33
N SER A 221 -11.97 -16.09 -36.22
CA SER A 221 -11.93 -17.55 -36.15
C SER A 221 -13.08 -18.05 -35.26
N ALA A 222 -13.83 -19.00 -35.76
CA ALA A 222 -14.88 -19.65 -34.94
C ALA A 222 -14.31 -20.66 -33.93
N ASP A 223 -13.03 -20.98 -34.04
CA ASP A 223 -12.28 -21.85 -33.13
C ASP A 223 -11.19 -20.99 -32.46
N TYR A 224 -9.90 -21.22 -32.63
CA TYR A 224 -8.84 -20.49 -32.02
C TYR A 224 -7.91 -19.72 -33.00
N ILE A 225 -7.26 -18.71 -32.47
CA ILE A 225 -6.16 -17.98 -33.15
C ILE A 225 -4.87 -18.22 -32.37
N ARG A 226 -3.80 -18.57 -33.11
CA ARG A 226 -2.47 -18.72 -32.58
C ARG A 226 -1.47 -17.88 -33.40
N MET A 227 -0.75 -16.98 -32.74
CA MET A 227 0.27 -16.12 -33.36
C MET A 227 1.66 -16.59 -32.94
N LEU A 228 2.45 -17.06 -33.89
CA LEU A 228 3.82 -17.52 -33.66
C LEU A 228 4.84 -16.43 -34.05
N SER A 229 4.63 -15.76 -35.18
CA SER A 229 5.54 -14.73 -35.69
C SER A 229 4.85 -13.90 -36.79
N GLY A 230 5.55 -12.91 -37.38
CA GLY A 230 5.03 -12.00 -38.39
C GLY A 230 4.41 -10.74 -37.77
N THR A 231 3.80 -9.91 -38.63
CA THR A 231 3.13 -8.68 -38.21
C THR A 231 1.68 -8.68 -38.66
N VAL A 232 0.75 -8.42 -37.77
CA VAL A 232 -0.68 -8.22 -38.07
C VAL A 232 -1.05 -6.79 -37.68
N ASN A 233 -1.49 -6.00 -38.66
CA ASN A 233 -1.98 -4.64 -38.45
C ASN A 233 -3.49 -4.62 -38.71
N VAL A 234 -4.29 -4.29 -37.75
CA VAL A 234 -5.71 -3.98 -37.90
C VAL A 234 -5.88 -2.48 -37.92
N THR A 235 -6.17 -1.94 -39.11
CA THR A 235 -6.30 -0.48 -39.31
C THR A 235 -7.70 0.03 -39.01
N ALA A 236 -8.70 -0.84 -39.10
CA ALA A 236 -10.08 -0.61 -38.66
C ALA A 236 -10.76 -1.93 -38.34
N ALA A 237 -11.61 -1.93 -37.32
CA ALA A 237 -12.58 -2.98 -37.04
C ALA A 237 -13.76 -2.37 -36.26
N ALA A 238 -14.98 -2.63 -36.71
CA ALA A 238 -16.17 -2.09 -36.07
C ALA A 238 -16.37 -2.70 -34.67
N ASN A 239 -15.89 -3.92 -34.45
CA ASN A 239 -15.91 -4.61 -33.16
C ASN A 239 -14.48 -4.97 -32.72
N ASP A 240 -13.99 -6.16 -33.03
CA ASP A 240 -12.71 -6.61 -32.49
C ASP A 240 -11.61 -6.65 -33.58
N GLY A 241 -10.38 -6.30 -33.22
CA GLY A 241 -9.26 -6.45 -34.14
C GLY A 241 -9.04 -7.91 -34.50
N LEU A 242 -8.74 -8.76 -33.54
CA LEU A 242 -8.71 -10.21 -33.68
C LEU A 242 -9.79 -10.80 -32.77
N HIS A 243 -10.63 -11.67 -33.34
CA HIS A 243 -11.69 -12.34 -32.60
C HIS A 243 -11.61 -13.85 -32.75
N SER A 244 -11.60 -14.56 -31.66
CA SER A 244 -11.77 -16.00 -31.59
C SER A 244 -12.98 -16.34 -30.75
N ASN A 245 -13.75 -17.37 -31.12
CA ASN A 245 -14.82 -17.87 -30.25
C ASN A 245 -14.27 -18.65 -29.06
N ASP A 246 -13.14 -19.36 -29.22
CA ASP A 246 -12.60 -20.26 -28.19
C ASP A 246 -11.46 -19.62 -27.41
N TYR A 247 -10.29 -19.45 -28.04
CA TYR A 247 -9.14 -18.87 -27.37
C TYR A 247 -8.13 -18.21 -28.34
N VAL A 248 -7.29 -17.34 -27.78
CA VAL A 248 -6.16 -16.75 -28.50
C VAL A 248 -4.86 -17.03 -27.73
N GLU A 249 -3.84 -17.51 -28.46
CA GLU A 249 -2.48 -17.69 -27.94
C GLU A 249 -1.48 -16.88 -28.77
N ILE A 250 -0.65 -16.11 -28.08
CA ILE A 250 0.39 -15.26 -28.69
C ILE A 250 1.75 -15.68 -28.14
N PHE A 251 2.54 -16.33 -28.96
CA PHE A 251 3.89 -16.76 -28.64
C PHE A 251 4.95 -15.76 -29.13
N GLY A 252 4.64 -14.96 -30.15
CA GLY A 252 5.57 -14.01 -30.76
C GLY A 252 4.91 -13.15 -31.83
N GLY A 253 5.73 -12.42 -32.60
CA GLY A 253 5.26 -11.53 -33.66
C GLY A 253 4.83 -10.16 -33.14
N THR A 254 4.21 -9.38 -34.04
CA THR A 254 3.73 -8.02 -33.73
C THR A 254 2.26 -7.88 -34.10
N ILE A 255 1.43 -7.38 -33.16
CA ILE A 255 0.02 -7.09 -33.40
C ILE A 255 -0.23 -5.62 -33.08
N ASN A 256 -0.69 -4.88 -34.09
CA ASN A 256 -1.10 -3.49 -33.94
C ASN A 256 -2.58 -3.34 -34.29
N VAL A 257 -3.37 -2.84 -33.34
CA VAL A 257 -4.80 -2.60 -33.54
C VAL A 257 -5.13 -1.15 -33.29
N THR A 258 -5.81 -0.55 -34.26
CA THR A 258 -6.25 0.85 -34.16
C THR A 258 -7.76 0.93 -34.43
N ASN A 259 -8.45 1.74 -33.61
CA ASN A 259 -9.89 2.04 -33.80
C ASN A 259 -10.82 0.79 -33.80
N ALA A 260 -10.51 -0.21 -33.00
CA ALA A 260 -11.41 -1.33 -32.72
C ALA A 260 -12.08 -1.15 -31.35
N LYS A 261 -13.27 -1.74 -31.15
CA LYS A 261 -13.91 -1.82 -29.84
C LYS A 261 -13.06 -2.67 -28.91
N SER A 262 -12.65 -3.88 -29.33
CA SER A 262 -11.64 -4.68 -28.64
C SER A 262 -10.43 -4.89 -29.54
N GLY A 263 -9.22 -4.80 -28.96
CA GLY A 263 -8.00 -5.12 -29.70
C GLY A 263 -7.94 -6.61 -30.05
N ILE A 264 -7.94 -7.45 -29.01
CA ILE A 264 -7.90 -8.90 -29.12
C ILE A 264 -8.98 -9.49 -28.19
N ASP A 265 -9.87 -10.31 -28.76
CA ASP A 265 -10.87 -11.08 -28.04
C ASP A 265 -10.51 -12.58 -28.06
N GLY A 266 -10.13 -13.12 -26.92
CA GLY A 266 -9.78 -14.51 -26.70
C GLY A 266 -10.97 -15.43 -26.49
N GLY A 267 -12.20 -14.96 -26.75
CA GLY A 267 -13.41 -15.75 -26.70
C GLY A 267 -13.73 -16.35 -25.33
N SER A 268 -14.36 -17.53 -25.37
CA SER A 268 -15.00 -18.13 -24.20
C SER A 268 -14.05 -18.85 -23.24
N ARG A 269 -12.82 -19.20 -23.68
CA ARG A 269 -11.92 -20.04 -22.86
C ARG A 269 -10.78 -19.27 -22.24
N TYR A 270 -9.88 -18.67 -23.04
CA TYR A 270 -8.75 -17.89 -22.50
C TYR A 270 -8.05 -17.03 -23.57
N LEU A 271 -7.30 -16.07 -23.06
CA LEU A 271 -6.26 -15.35 -23.81
C LEU A 271 -4.92 -15.60 -23.11
N ASN A 272 -3.98 -16.22 -23.83
CA ASN A 272 -2.63 -16.50 -23.32
C ASN A 272 -1.58 -15.75 -24.13
N ILE A 273 -0.72 -14.98 -23.46
CA ILE A 273 0.36 -14.22 -24.09
C ILE A 273 1.67 -14.62 -23.43
N SER A 274 2.53 -15.30 -24.19
CA SER A 274 3.86 -15.69 -23.71
C SER A 274 5.01 -14.93 -24.39
N GLY A 275 4.69 -14.12 -25.42
CA GLY A 275 5.67 -13.32 -26.14
C GLY A 275 5.03 -12.33 -27.10
N GLY A 276 5.84 -11.73 -27.98
CA GLY A 276 5.40 -10.78 -29.00
C GLY A 276 5.26 -9.34 -28.51
N ASN A 277 4.94 -8.47 -29.49
CA ASN A 277 4.71 -7.04 -29.27
C ASN A 277 3.25 -6.71 -29.62
N ILE A 278 2.48 -6.28 -28.67
CA ILE A 278 1.05 -5.97 -28.85
C ILE A 278 0.84 -4.49 -28.58
N THR A 279 0.27 -3.78 -29.55
CA THR A 279 -0.14 -2.39 -29.40
C THR A 279 -1.60 -2.24 -29.75
N VAL A 280 -2.40 -1.71 -28.82
CA VAL A 280 -3.80 -1.39 -29.08
C VAL A 280 -4.08 0.05 -28.71
N ASN A 281 -4.65 0.80 -29.66
CA ASN A 281 -5.13 2.16 -29.45
C ASN A 281 -6.63 2.21 -29.74
N SER A 282 -7.45 2.46 -28.73
CA SER A 282 -8.90 2.54 -28.87
C SER A 282 -9.49 3.76 -28.15
N SER A 283 -10.32 4.49 -28.89
CA SER A 283 -11.13 5.60 -28.35
C SER A 283 -12.61 5.22 -28.23
N VAL A 284 -12.94 3.96 -28.47
CA VAL A 284 -14.33 3.48 -28.44
C VAL A 284 -14.79 3.33 -26.99
N ALA A 285 -15.97 3.86 -26.67
CA ALA A 285 -16.61 3.65 -25.38
C ALA A 285 -16.84 2.14 -25.13
N ASP A 286 -16.64 1.71 -23.88
CA ASP A 286 -16.65 0.29 -23.51
C ASP A 286 -15.59 -0.56 -24.25
N GLY A 287 -14.56 0.08 -24.78
CA GLY A 287 -13.48 -0.62 -25.50
C GLY A 287 -12.65 -1.51 -24.55
N LYS A 288 -12.10 -2.60 -25.10
CA LYS A 288 -11.17 -3.47 -24.38
C LYS A 288 -9.89 -3.62 -25.20
N GLY A 289 -8.73 -3.35 -24.58
CA GLY A 289 -7.47 -3.62 -25.27
C GLY A 289 -7.31 -5.12 -25.53
N LEU A 290 -7.31 -5.89 -24.48
CA LEU A 290 -7.29 -7.35 -24.48
C LEU A 290 -8.48 -7.88 -23.67
N LYS A 291 -9.13 -8.90 -24.18
CA LYS A 291 -10.33 -9.47 -23.55
C LYS A 291 -10.36 -11.00 -23.65
N SER A 292 -10.88 -11.65 -22.62
CA SER A 292 -11.40 -13.01 -22.66
C SER A 292 -12.66 -13.09 -21.78
N ASP A 293 -13.61 -13.90 -22.15
CA ASP A 293 -14.79 -14.18 -21.32
C ASP A 293 -14.46 -15.13 -20.14
N SER A 294 -13.24 -15.64 -20.08
CA SER A 294 -12.70 -16.44 -18.97
C SER A 294 -11.35 -15.87 -18.51
N LEU A 295 -10.30 -16.64 -18.60
CA LEU A 295 -8.96 -16.36 -18.08
C LEU A 295 -8.11 -15.52 -19.05
N VAL A 296 -7.32 -14.58 -18.51
CA VAL A 296 -6.20 -13.95 -19.22
C VAL A 296 -4.90 -14.29 -18.50
N THR A 297 -3.99 -14.95 -19.22
CA THR A 297 -2.65 -15.29 -18.71
C THR A 297 -1.58 -14.57 -19.51
N ILE A 298 -0.62 -13.91 -18.82
CA ILE A 298 0.50 -13.25 -19.44
C ILE A 298 1.79 -13.75 -18.78
N THR A 299 2.60 -14.45 -19.56
CA THR A 299 3.88 -14.99 -19.09
C THR A 299 5.08 -14.30 -19.74
N GLY A 300 4.84 -13.39 -20.71
CA GLY A 300 5.89 -12.66 -21.41
C GLY A 300 5.32 -11.67 -22.42
N GLY A 301 6.20 -11.09 -23.24
CA GLY A 301 5.86 -10.13 -24.27
C GLY A 301 5.86 -8.67 -23.81
N THR A 302 5.64 -7.78 -24.78
CA THR A 302 5.51 -6.33 -24.58
C THR A 302 4.11 -5.89 -25.00
N ILE A 303 3.34 -5.34 -24.09
CA ILE A 303 1.94 -4.97 -24.27
C ILE A 303 1.77 -3.47 -24.02
N ASN A 304 1.31 -2.73 -25.03
CA ASN A 304 1.08 -1.28 -24.96
C ASN A 304 -0.38 -0.99 -25.32
N LEU A 305 -1.16 -0.54 -24.33
CA LEU A 305 -2.59 -0.27 -24.51
C LEU A 305 -2.89 1.20 -24.21
N THR A 306 -3.51 1.90 -25.18
CA THR A 306 -4.03 3.26 -24.99
C THR A 306 -5.54 3.24 -25.14
N MET A 307 -6.24 3.45 -24.02
CA MET A 307 -7.69 3.34 -23.92
C MET A 307 -8.29 4.69 -23.54
N SER A 308 -8.77 5.44 -24.54
CA SER A 308 -9.32 6.78 -24.30
C SER A 308 -10.85 6.83 -24.31
N GLY A 309 -11.51 5.74 -24.70
CA GLY A 309 -12.96 5.64 -24.66
C GLY A 309 -13.53 5.60 -23.23
N ASP A 310 -14.73 6.13 -23.03
CA ASP A 310 -15.39 6.09 -21.73
C ASP A 310 -15.57 4.66 -21.23
N TYR A 311 -15.42 4.46 -19.92
CA TYR A 311 -15.50 3.17 -19.22
C TYR A 311 -14.81 1.99 -19.90
N SER A 312 -13.76 2.27 -20.69
CA SER A 312 -12.94 1.25 -21.37
C SER A 312 -12.02 0.50 -20.38
N LYS A 313 -11.51 -0.67 -20.81
CA LYS A 313 -10.58 -1.50 -20.04
C LYS A 313 -9.36 -1.83 -20.89
N GLY A 314 -8.17 -1.71 -20.28
CA GLY A 314 -6.96 -2.20 -20.92
C GLY A 314 -7.00 -3.71 -21.10
N ILE A 315 -7.08 -4.46 -20.01
CA ILE A 315 -7.21 -5.93 -20.01
C ILE A 315 -8.47 -6.30 -19.22
N LYS A 316 -9.32 -7.12 -19.83
CA LYS A 316 -10.58 -7.62 -19.20
C LYS A 316 -10.62 -9.14 -19.20
N ALA A 317 -10.74 -9.76 -18.05
CA ALA A 317 -11.02 -11.17 -17.89
C ALA A 317 -12.42 -11.41 -17.32
N GLY A 318 -13.10 -12.40 -17.82
CA GLY A 318 -14.39 -12.87 -17.30
C GLY A 318 -14.24 -13.65 -15.98
N THR A 319 -13.06 -14.21 -15.74
CA THR A 319 -12.65 -14.79 -14.45
C THR A 319 -11.39 -14.08 -13.96
N ASP A 320 -10.25 -14.73 -13.98
CA ASP A 320 -9.01 -14.27 -13.39
C ASP A 320 -8.06 -13.62 -14.40
N ILE A 321 -7.20 -12.74 -13.91
CA ILE A 321 -6.01 -12.26 -14.61
C ILE A 321 -4.80 -12.83 -13.88
N ASP A 322 -3.94 -13.56 -14.59
CA ASP A 322 -2.70 -14.13 -14.07
C ASP A 322 -1.50 -13.60 -14.87
N ILE A 323 -0.69 -12.74 -14.23
CA ILE A 323 0.50 -12.15 -14.83
C ILE A 323 1.73 -12.73 -14.16
N GLN A 324 2.54 -13.43 -14.94
CA GLN A 324 3.72 -14.14 -14.45
C GLN A 324 5.03 -13.61 -15.04
N GLY A 325 4.95 -12.69 -16.02
CA GLY A 325 6.09 -12.10 -16.71
C GLY A 325 5.64 -11.04 -17.73
N GLY A 326 6.60 -10.41 -18.39
CA GLY A 326 6.38 -9.45 -19.48
C GLY A 326 6.35 -7.97 -19.04
N SER A 327 6.23 -7.10 -20.04
CA SER A 327 6.16 -5.65 -19.87
C SER A 327 4.81 -5.14 -20.33
N ILE A 328 4.03 -4.56 -19.44
CA ILE A 328 2.65 -4.12 -19.68
C ILE A 328 2.56 -2.63 -19.39
N THR A 329 2.22 -1.83 -20.40
CA THR A 329 1.93 -0.40 -20.25
C THR A 329 0.51 -0.13 -20.67
N ILE A 330 -0.27 0.50 -19.77
CA ILE A 330 -1.67 0.84 -20.02
C ILE A 330 -1.91 2.32 -19.69
N ASN A 331 -2.42 3.07 -20.66
CA ASN A 331 -2.86 4.45 -20.50
C ASN A 331 -4.37 4.55 -20.67
N GLY A 332 -5.08 4.87 -19.61
CA GLY A 332 -6.53 5.05 -19.59
C GLY A 332 -6.91 6.51 -19.36
N SER A 333 -7.83 7.05 -20.16
CA SER A 333 -8.30 8.44 -20.01
C SER A 333 -9.81 8.60 -20.10
N GLY A 334 -10.55 7.53 -20.41
CA GLY A 334 -12.01 7.57 -20.53
C GLY A 334 -12.72 7.82 -19.21
N ALA A 335 -13.84 8.51 -19.25
CA ALA A 335 -14.63 8.87 -18.08
C ALA A 335 -15.43 7.66 -17.54
N THR A 336 -15.86 7.76 -16.28
CA THR A 336 -16.91 6.91 -15.72
C THR A 336 -18.26 7.28 -16.31
N VAL A 337 -19.05 6.29 -16.66
CA VAL A 337 -20.44 6.46 -17.12
C VAL A 337 -21.38 5.81 -16.11
N VAL A 338 -22.39 6.54 -15.66
CA VAL A 338 -23.43 6.01 -14.78
C VAL A 338 -24.66 5.70 -15.62
N THR A 339 -25.02 4.44 -15.69
CA THR A 339 -26.21 3.97 -16.42
C THR A 339 -27.18 3.34 -15.43
N ALA A 340 -28.40 3.83 -15.39
CA ALA A 340 -29.44 3.34 -14.48
C ALA A 340 -28.99 3.20 -13.00
N GLY A 341 -28.18 4.15 -12.51
CA GLY A 341 -27.69 4.11 -11.14
C GLY A 341 -26.49 3.19 -10.89
N ASP A 342 -25.88 2.62 -11.93
CA ASP A 342 -24.70 1.78 -11.84
C ASP A 342 -23.49 2.43 -12.54
N PRO A 343 -22.39 2.74 -11.82
CA PRO A 343 -21.22 3.38 -12.40
C PRO A 343 -20.27 2.35 -13.04
N SER A 344 -20.01 2.51 -14.32
CA SER A 344 -19.00 1.80 -15.08
C SER A 344 -17.74 2.64 -15.24
N HIS A 345 -16.61 2.12 -14.77
CA HIS A 345 -15.35 2.85 -14.70
C HIS A 345 -14.36 2.47 -15.80
N CYS A 346 -13.48 3.38 -16.18
CA CYS A 346 -12.28 3.05 -16.93
C CYS A 346 -11.32 2.24 -16.00
N ALA A 347 -10.70 1.17 -16.55
CA ALA A 347 -9.78 0.35 -15.79
C ALA A 347 -8.57 -0.09 -16.63
N GLY A 348 -7.40 -0.17 -15.98
CA GLY A 348 -6.23 -0.80 -16.60
C GLY A 348 -6.41 -2.31 -16.70
N LEU A 349 -6.45 -2.99 -15.57
CA LEU A 349 -6.77 -4.41 -15.45
C LEU A 349 -8.15 -4.55 -14.80
N LYS A 350 -9.04 -5.35 -15.37
CA LYS A 350 -10.33 -5.69 -14.79
C LYS A 350 -10.56 -7.20 -14.83
N SER A 351 -10.59 -7.85 -13.69
CA SER A 351 -11.03 -9.24 -13.52
C SER A 351 -12.40 -9.32 -12.84
N ASN A 352 -13.22 -10.26 -13.26
CA ASN A 352 -14.43 -10.60 -12.51
C ASN A 352 -14.15 -11.61 -11.37
N GLY A 353 -12.98 -12.23 -11.36
CA GLY A 353 -12.43 -13.02 -10.28
C GLY A 353 -11.21 -12.32 -9.69
N ASN A 354 -10.12 -13.05 -9.55
CA ASN A 354 -8.88 -12.59 -8.94
C ASN A 354 -7.94 -11.91 -9.94
N THR A 355 -7.02 -11.11 -9.42
CA THR A 355 -5.83 -10.67 -10.17
C THR A 355 -4.58 -11.12 -9.42
N ILE A 356 -3.76 -11.95 -10.07
CA ILE A 356 -2.53 -12.49 -9.53
C ILE A 356 -1.36 -11.94 -10.33
N ILE A 357 -0.37 -11.38 -9.66
CA ILE A 357 0.83 -10.81 -10.28
C ILE A 357 2.06 -11.46 -9.62
N SER A 358 2.93 -12.00 -10.45
CA SER A 358 4.16 -12.68 -10.01
C SER A 358 5.29 -12.45 -11.03
N SER A 359 6.49 -12.94 -10.74
CA SER A 359 7.65 -12.90 -11.64
C SER A 359 8.22 -14.31 -11.77
N LEU A 360 7.41 -15.25 -12.23
CA LEU A 360 7.76 -16.68 -12.32
C LEU A 360 8.50 -17.04 -13.60
N THR A 361 8.20 -16.34 -14.70
CA THR A 361 8.73 -16.64 -16.04
C THR A 361 9.72 -15.61 -16.55
N GLY A 362 10.10 -14.64 -15.71
CA GLY A 362 10.98 -13.51 -16.03
C GLY A 362 10.59 -12.27 -15.26
N SER A 363 11.15 -11.12 -15.59
CA SER A 363 10.76 -9.85 -14.96
C SER A 363 9.34 -9.46 -15.35
N THR A 364 8.54 -9.13 -14.37
CA THR A 364 7.21 -8.54 -14.56
C THR A 364 7.30 -7.04 -14.34
N ASN A 365 6.97 -6.26 -15.36
CA ASN A 365 6.92 -4.81 -15.29
C ASN A 365 5.52 -4.33 -15.68
N ILE A 366 4.82 -3.70 -14.78
CA ILE A 366 3.46 -3.19 -15.01
C ILE A 366 3.44 -1.69 -14.77
N HIS A 367 3.11 -0.93 -15.79
CA HIS A 367 2.91 0.51 -15.70
C HIS A 367 1.49 0.87 -16.13
N VAL A 368 0.67 1.37 -15.22
CA VAL A 368 -0.71 1.79 -15.52
C VAL A 368 -0.92 3.23 -15.10
N THR A 369 -1.31 4.07 -16.06
CA THR A 369 -1.68 5.45 -15.82
C THR A 369 -3.15 5.68 -16.15
N MET A 370 -3.91 6.10 -15.14
CA MET A 370 -5.28 6.59 -15.29
C MET A 370 -5.26 8.11 -15.22
N ALA A 371 -5.47 8.78 -16.34
CA ALA A 371 -5.37 10.23 -16.48
C ALA A 371 -6.45 10.96 -15.66
N SER A 372 -6.33 12.28 -15.54
CA SER A 372 -7.29 13.12 -14.78
C SER A 372 -8.71 13.07 -15.35
N GLY A 373 -8.89 12.81 -16.65
CA GLY A 373 -10.19 12.58 -17.29
C GLY A 373 -10.86 11.28 -16.86
N ALA A 374 -10.09 10.28 -16.39
CA ALA A 374 -10.62 9.01 -15.92
C ALA A 374 -11.16 9.12 -14.47
N ALA A 375 -12.19 9.92 -14.27
CA ALA A 375 -12.87 10.02 -12.98
C ALA A 375 -13.36 8.64 -12.52
N GLY A 376 -13.09 8.26 -11.27
CA GLY A 376 -13.39 6.90 -10.77
C GLY A 376 -12.53 5.79 -11.38
N GLY A 377 -11.51 6.13 -12.16
CA GLY A 377 -10.65 5.17 -12.86
C GLY A 377 -9.87 4.27 -11.90
N LYS A 378 -9.68 3.02 -12.29
CA LYS A 378 -8.97 2.02 -11.50
C LYS A 378 -7.83 1.43 -12.30
N ALA A 379 -6.57 1.49 -11.77
CA ALA A 379 -5.48 0.86 -12.51
C ALA A 379 -5.59 -0.67 -12.46
N ILE A 380 -5.90 -1.25 -11.28
CA ILE A 380 -6.27 -2.66 -11.11
C ILE A 380 -7.62 -2.71 -10.40
N ASN A 381 -8.54 -3.49 -10.94
CA ASN A 381 -9.90 -3.68 -10.39
C ASN A 381 -10.29 -5.16 -10.44
N ALA A 382 -10.32 -5.82 -9.30
CA ALA A 382 -10.73 -7.21 -9.17
C ALA A 382 -12.06 -7.32 -8.41
N ASP A 383 -12.98 -8.15 -8.89
CA ASP A 383 -14.17 -8.48 -8.11
C ASP A 383 -13.88 -9.55 -7.04
N GLY A 384 -12.79 -10.30 -7.18
CA GLY A 384 -12.20 -11.17 -6.16
C GLY A 384 -11.02 -10.50 -5.45
N ASP A 385 -10.01 -11.30 -5.18
CA ASP A 385 -8.78 -10.91 -4.51
C ASP A 385 -7.74 -10.34 -5.47
N VAL A 386 -6.83 -9.51 -4.94
CA VAL A 386 -5.59 -9.13 -5.62
C VAL A 386 -4.40 -9.70 -4.84
N VAL A 387 -3.57 -10.50 -5.51
CA VAL A 387 -2.38 -11.09 -4.92
C VAL A 387 -1.15 -10.65 -5.71
N ILE A 388 -0.22 -10.00 -5.03
CA ILE A 388 1.04 -9.54 -5.62
C ILE A 388 2.19 -10.32 -4.95
N ASN A 389 2.80 -11.20 -5.73
CA ASN A 389 3.92 -12.03 -5.28
C ASN A 389 5.28 -11.46 -5.65
N GLY A 390 5.32 -10.48 -6.56
CA GLY A 390 6.55 -9.85 -7.04
C GLY A 390 6.33 -9.01 -8.29
N GLY A 391 7.41 -8.45 -8.82
CA GLY A 391 7.41 -7.59 -10.00
C GLY A 391 7.63 -6.11 -9.66
N THR A 392 7.87 -5.31 -10.68
CA THR A 392 7.92 -3.85 -10.60
C THR A 392 6.59 -3.30 -11.09
N ILE A 393 5.85 -2.65 -10.19
CA ILE A 393 4.47 -2.23 -10.44
C ILE A 393 4.35 -0.74 -10.18
N GLU A 394 4.11 0.02 -11.24
CA GLU A 394 3.89 1.46 -11.16
C GLU A 394 2.46 1.80 -11.56
N LEU A 395 1.66 2.31 -10.60
CA LEU A 395 0.26 2.63 -10.81
C LEU A 395 -0.02 4.09 -10.44
N SER A 396 -0.65 4.82 -11.34
CA SER A 396 -1.01 6.21 -11.11
C SER A 396 -2.48 6.46 -11.46
N VAL A 397 -3.20 7.11 -10.56
CA VAL A 397 -4.58 7.54 -10.77
C VAL A 397 -4.73 9.03 -10.44
N ALA A 398 -5.14 9.81 -11.44
CA ALA A 398 -5.31 11.25 -11.33
C ALA A 398 -6.79 11.69 -11.42
N GLY A 399 -7.69 10.80 -11.82
CA GLY A 399 -9.12 11.06 -11.88
C GLY A 399 -9.72 11.26 -10.48
N ALA A 400 -10.62 12.22 -10.35
CA ALA A 400 -11.33 12.47 -9.08
C ALA A 400 -12.42 11.41 -8.83
N GLY A 401 -12.82 11.26 -7.57
CA GLY A 401 -14.08 10.64 -7.21
C GLY A 401 -15.27 11.49 -7.63
N GLY A 402 -16.44 10.89 -7.70
CA GLY A 402 -17.67 11.57 -8.08
C GLY A 402 -18.90 11.05 -7.33
N ASN A 403 -19.99 11.78 -7.44
CA ASN A 403 -21.27 11.41 -6.83
C ASN A 403 -22.21 10.85 -7.90
N TYR A 404 -23.07 9.94 -7.51
CA TYR A 404 -24.15 9.43 -8.34
C TYR A 404 -25.37 9.09 -7.46
N THR A 405 -26.51 8.86 -8.10
CA THR A 405 -27.69 8.33 -7.43
C THR A 405 -27.88 6.88 -7.86
N ASP A 406 -27.95 5.98 -6.91
CA ASP A 406 -28.10 4.54 -7.19
C ASP A 406 -29.53 4.15 -7.60
N THR A 407 -29.75 2.89 -7.87
CA THR A 407 -31.06 2.34 -8.28
C THR A 407 -32.15 2.49 -7.21
N ASN A 408 -31.77 2.73 -5.95
CA ASN A 408 -32.69 2.95 -4.84
C ASN A 408 -32.94 4.45 -4.56
N ASN A 409 -32.51 5.35 -5.45
CA ASN A 409 -32.52 6.79 -5.29
C ASN A 409 -31.70 7.32 -4.10
N LEU A 410 -30.69 6.56 -3.66
CA LEU A 410 -29.77 6.99 -2.61
C LEU A 410 -28.54 7.66 -3.23
N ALA A 411 -28.11 8.76 -2.61
CA ALA A 411 -26.86 9.41 -2.98
C ALA A 411 -25.68 8.49 -2.62
N ASN A 412 -24.81 8.25 -3.59
CA ASN A 412 -23.66 7.37 -3.45
C ASN A 412 -22.42 8.01 -4.11
N THR A 413 -21.25 7.42 -3.93
CA THR A 413 -19.99 7.94 -4.45
C THR A 413 -19.17 6.85 -5.11
N TYR A 414 -18.35 7.23 -6.09
CA TYR A 414 -17.29 6.40 -6.63
C TYR A 414 -15.93 7.11 -6.48
N SER A 415 -14.86 6.36 -6.46
CA SER A 415 -13.49 6.89 -6.30
C SER A 415 -12.49 6.17 -7.19
N SER A 416 -11.36 6.85 -7.46
CA SER A 416 -10.26 6.30 -8.24
C SER A 416 -9.31 5.49 -7.36
N HIS A 417 -8.78 4.38 -7.90
CA HIS A 417 -7.90 3.49 -7.15
C HIS A 417 -6.71 3.01 -7.99
N CYS A 418 -5.51 2.98 -7.40
CA CYS A 418 -4.43 2.22 -8.03
C CYS A 418 -4.77 0.72 -8.00
N VAL A 419 -5.19 0.19 -6.86
CA VAL A 419 -5.68 -1.18 -6.72
C VAL A 419 -7.00 -1.17 -5.97
N LYS A 420 -8.03 -1.78 -6.56
CA LYS A 420 -9.31 -2.07 -5.91
C LYS A 420 -9.59 -3.57 -5.95
N ALA A 421 -9.85 -4.17 -4.82
CA ALA A 421 -10.37 -5.52 -4.68
C ALA A 421 -11.71 -5.48 -3.93
N ASN A 422 -12.72 -6.21 -4.40
CA ASN A 422 -13.92 -6.47 -3.61
C ASN A 422 -13.65 -7.60 -2.58
N GLY A 423 -12.68 -8.47 -2.86
CA GLY A 423 -12.04 -9.35 -1.89
C GLY A 423 -10.94 -8.64 -1.09
N GLY A 424 -9.92 -9.38 -0.72
CA GLY A 424 -8.73 -8.89 -0.04
C GLY A 424 -7.60 -8.47 -0.99
N ILE A 425 -6.60 -7.79 -0.44
CA ILE A 425 -5.32 -7.54 -1.13
C ILE A 425 -4.22 -8.19 -0.31
N THR A 426 -3.43 -9.04 -0.94
CA THR A 426 -2.23 -9.65 -0.33
C THR A 426 -0.99 -9.25 -1.11
N ILE A 427 -0.03 -8.64 -0.43
CA ILE A 427 1.27 -8.29 -1.01
C ILE A 427 2.33 -9.15 -0.32
N ASN A 428 2.85 -10.13 -1.05
CA ASN A 428 3.91 -11.03 -0.57
C ASN A 428 5.30 -10.51 -0.92
N GLY A 429 5.42 -9.58 -1.89
CA GLY A 429 6.68 -9.01 -2.33
C GLY A 429 6.49 -8.11 -3.56
N GLY A 430 7.62 -7.63 -4.10
CA GLY A 430 7.65 -6.73 -5.27
C GLY A 430 7.98 -5.29 -4.92
N ASP A 431 8.22 -4.49 -5.97
CA ASP A 431 8.48 -3.05 -5.87
C ASP A 431 7.27 -2.29 -6.42
N LEU A 432 6.47 -1.71 -5.53
CA LEU A 432 5.25 -1.01 -5.86
C LEU A 432 5.44 0.50 -5.72
N THR A 433 5.16 1.24 -6.79
CA THR A 433 5.08 2.71 -6.79
C THR A 433 3.66 3.13 -7.13
N LEU A 434 2.96 3.71 -6.15
CA LEU A 434 1.53 4.00 -6.24
C LEU A 434 1.28 5.50 -6.07
N THR A 435 0.56 6.10 -7.01
CA THR A 435 0.21 7.54 -6.97
C THR A 435 -1.30 7.75 -7.01
N ALA A 436 -1.84 8.34 -5.97
CA ALA A 436 -3.25 8.72 -5.84
C ALA A 436 -3.37 10.26 -5.80
N ALA A 437 -3.57 10.87 -6.97
CA ALA A 437 -3.58 12.32 -7.13
C ALA A 437 -4.99 12.92 -7.23
N GLY A 438 -6.00 12.15 -7.60
CA GLY A 438 -7.39 12.61 -7.65
C GLY A 438 -8.02 12.79 -6.27
N LYS A 439 -9.02 13.67 -6.16
CA LYS A 439 -9.83 13.76 -4.94
C LYS A 439 -10.49 12.42 -4.61
N ASP A 440 -10.53 12.05 -3.34
CA ASP A 440 -11.09 10.78 -2.81
C ASP A 440 -10.43 9.51 -3.37
N SER A 441 -9.24 9.61 -3.97
CA SER A 441 -8.53 8.46 -4.53
C SER A 441 -7.81 7.63 -3.46
N LYS A 442 -7.48 6.37 -3.80
CA LYS A 442 -6.78 5.46 -2.90
C LYS A 442 -5.68 4.71 -3.66
N CYS A 443 -4.52 4.48 -3.01
CA CYS A 443 -3.51 3.61 -3.60
C CYS A 443 -3.96 2.14 -3.53
N LEU A 444 -4.24 1.61 -2.35
CA LEU A 444 -4.77 0.26 -2.14
C LEU A 444 -6.13 0.34 -1.45
N ALA A 445 -7.14 -0.31 -2.01
CA ALA A 445 -8.47 -0.36 -1.43
C ALA A 445 -9.07 -1.76 -1.52
N ALA A 446 -9.47 -2.33 -0.39
CA ALA A 446 -10.14 -3.62 -0.32
C ALA A 446 -11.40 -3.55 0.54
N ASP A 447 -12.44 -4.27 0.12
CA ASP A 447 -13.65 -4.44 0.95
C ASP A 447 -13.43 -5.48 2.05
N GLN A 448 -12.38 -6.29 1.94
CA GLN A 448 -11.93 -7.25 2.95
C GLN A 448 -10.54 -6.84 3.50
N THR A 449 -9.79 -7.78 4.02
CA THR A 449 -8.48 -7.55 4.63
C THR A 449 -7.42 -7.15 3.60
N ILE A 450 -6.57 -6.18 3.96
CA ILE A 450 -5.30 -5.92 3.28
C ILE A 450 -4.16 -6.49 4.13
N SER A 451 -3.40 -7.42 3.56
CA SER A 451 -2.25 -8.07 4.21
C SER A 451 -0.97 -7.74 3.45
N VAL A 452 0.00 -7.14 4.14
CA VAL A 452 1.35 -6.89 3.61
C VAL A 452 2.31 -7.82 4.34
N LYS A 453 2.95 -8.73 3.59
CA LYS A 453 3.87 -9.74 4.10
C LYS A 453 5.32 -9.50 3.68
N GLY A 454 5.53 -8.50 2.82
CA GLY A 454 6.85 -8.13 2.32
C GLY A 454 6.75 -7.17 1.14
N GLY A 455 7.92 -6.85 0.54
CA GLY A 455 8.04 -5.95 -0.60
C GLY A 455 8.27 -4.49 -0.20
N ASN A 456 8.52 -3.67 -1.23
CA ASN A 456 8.73 -2.23 -1.10
C ASN A 456 7.50 -1.50 -1.65
N ILE A 457 6.81 -0.73 -0.83
CA ILE A 457 5.57 -0.05 -1.20
C ILE A 457 5.77 1.46 -1.01
N GLY A 458 5.96 2.17 -2.13
CA GLY A 458 6.02 3.62 -2.18
C GLY A 458 4.68 4.22 -2.56
N MET A 459 4.12 5.08 -1.72
CA MET A 459 2.84 5.73 -1.96
C MET A 459 2.96 7.25 -1.97
N THR A 460 2.40 7.89 -3.00
CA THR A 460 2.20 9.34 -3.07
C THR A 460 0.70 9.64 -3.09
N VAL A 461 0.20 10.28 -2.03
CA VAL A 461 -1.21 10.57 -1.82
C VAL A 461 -1.40 12.08 -1.81
N SER A 462 -1.60 12.68 -2.98
CA SER A 462 -1.73 14.13 -3.14
C SER A 462 -3.18 14.62 -3.31
N GLY A 463 -4.11 13.72 -3.60
CA GLY A 463 -5.53 14.05 -3.72
C GLY A 463 -6.16 14.45 -2.37
N GLN A 464 -7.12 15.36 -2.42
CA GLN A 464 -7.90 15.74 -1.23
C GLN A 464 -8.71 14.55 -0.71
N ALA A 465 -8.82 14.37 0.60
CA ALA A 465 -9.56 13.29 1.26
C ALA A 465 -9.11 11.87 0.85
N SER A 466 -7.90 11.73 0.29
CA SER A 466 -7.38 10.48 -0.29
C SER A 466 -6.67 9.60 0.74
N LYS A 467 -6.54 8.30 0.46
CA LYS A 467 -5.89 7.34 1.36
C LYS A 467 -4.79 6.56 0.62
N GLY A 468 -3.69 6.28 1.32
CA GLY A 468 -2.70 5.33 0.82
C GLY A 468 -3.27 3.92 0.83
N ILE A 469 -3.44 3.34 1.99
CA ILE A 469 -4.08 2.03 2.21
C ILE A 469 -5.45 2.25 2.85
N LYS A 470 -6.49 1.57 2.36
CA LYS A 470 -7.84 1.58 2.93
C LYS A 470 -8.46 0.19 2.89
N SER A 471 -8.77 -0.36 4.02
CA SER A 471 -9.54 -1.61 4.15
C SER A 471 -10.83 -1.34 4.93
N ASP A 472 -11.90 -2.04 4.55
CA ASP A 472 -13.17 -1.97 5.27
C ASP A 472 -13.20 -2.90 6.50
N ILE A 473 -12.37 -3.95 6.53
CA ILE A 473 -12.35 -4.95 7.60
C ILE A 473 -11.08 -4.84 8.45
N SER A 474 -9.88 -5.02 7.86
CA SER A 474 -8.64 -4.97 8.61
C SER A 474 -7.41 -4.71 7.74
N VAL A 475 -6.40 -4.09 8.34
CA VAL A 475 -5.06 -3.98 7.76
C VAL A 475 -4.10 -4.76 8.64
N ILE A 476 -3.36 -5.69 8.03
CA ILE A 476 -2.34 -6.50 8.71
C ILE A 476 -1.01 -6.28 8.00
N ILE A 477 0.00 -5.83 8.72
CA ILE A 477 1.35 -5.66 8.21
C ILE A 477 2.26 -6.61 8.98
N GLU A 478 2.70 -7.68 8.29
CA GLU A 478 3.59 -8.68 8.87
C GLU A 478 5.06 -8.30 8.68
N ASP A 479 5.39 -7.73 7.50
CA ASP A 479 6.73 -7.31 7.12
C ASP A 479 6.66 -6.38 5.89
N GLY A 480 7.81 -5.89 5.39
CA GLY A 480 7.96 -5.02 4.23
C GLY A 480 8.29 -3.58 4.57
N ASP A 481 8.67 -2.83 3.54
CA ASP A 481 9.04 -1.42 3.64
C ASP A 481 7.94 -0.55 3.02
N ILE A 482 7.19 0.17 3.85
CA ILE A 482 6.10 1.04 3.43
C ILE A 482 6.52 2.50 3.60
N THR A 483 6.57 3.23 2.49
CA THR A 483 6.79 4.68 2.50
C THR A 483 5.56 5.39 1.95
N ALA A 484 4.95 6.27 2.74
CA ALA A 484 3.76 7.01 2.36
C ALA A 484 3.96 8.52 2.50
N ASN A 485 3.87 9.25 1.39
CA ASN A 485 3.91 10.71 1.33
C ASN A 485 2.48 11.24 1.08
N VAL A 486 1.89 11.83 2.10
CA VAL A 486 0.52 12.34 2.07
C VAL A 486 0.53 13.86 2.09
N SER A 487 0.06 14.48 1.01
CA SER A 487 -0.06 15.95 0.90
C SER A 487 -1.48 16.44 0.61
N GLY A 488 -2.43 15.51 0.43
CA GLY A 488 -3.83 15.82 0.18
C GLY A 488 -4.50 16.55 1.35
N ALA A 489 -5.31 17.54 1.05
CA ALA A 489 -6.04 18.31 2.06
C ALA A 489 -7.26 17.57 2.62
N THR A 490 -7.66 17.91 3.83
CA THR A 490 -8.98 17.53 4.38
C THR A 490 -10.11 18.22 3.62
N VAL A 491 -11.17 17.50 3.40
CA VAL A 491 -12.43 18.03 2.84
C VAL A 491 -13.50 18.00 3.92
N VAL A 492 -14.16 19.13 4.14
CA VAL A 492 -15.32 19.20 5.03
C VAL A 492 -16.57 19.34 4.17
N ALA A 493 -17.48 18.41 4.31
CA ALA A 493 -18.79 18.42 3.63
C ALA A 493 -19.86 17.89 4.60
N ASN A 494 -21.03 18.49 4.58
CA ASN A 494 -22.16 18.10 5.45
C ASN A 494 -21.79 17.99 6.94
N GLN A 495 -20.91 18.86 7.42
CA GLN A 495 -20.39 18.89 8.81
C GLN A 495 -19.50 17.69 9.18
N GLU A 496 -19.04 16.92 8.21
CA GLU A 496 -18.11 15.83 8.40
C GLU A 496 -16.77 16.15 7.73
N ALA A 497 -15.67 15.77 8.39
CA ALA A 497 -14.32 15.95 7.89
C ALA A 497 -13.75 14.65 7.31
N SER A 498 -13.49 14.63 6.02
CA SER A 498 -12.76 13.54 5.38
C SER A 498 -11.27 13.89 5.26
N ASN A 499 -10.44 13.22 6.04
CA ASN A 499 -9.00 13.48 6.10
C ASN A 499 -8.25 12.66 5.06
N SER A 500 -7.10 13.17 4.59
CA SER A 500 -6.13 12.35 3.89
C SER A 500 -5.33 11.53 4.90
N ILE A 501 -5.13 10.22 4.62
CA ILE A 501 -4.58 9.26 5.58
C ILE A 501 -3.61 8.32 4.85
N ALA A 502 -2.45 8.03 5.48
CA ALA A 502 -1.52 7.10 4.87
C ALA A 502 -2.03 5.65 4.93
N ILE A 503 -2.44 5.18 6.12
CA ILE A 503 -2.98 3.82 6.30
C ILE A 503 -4.27 3.91 7.14
N LYS A 504 -5.37 3.48 6.59
CA LYS A 504 -6.71 3.47 7.21
C LYS A 504 -7.30 2.06 7.23
N SER A 505 -7.82 1.67 8.37
CA SER A 505 -8.74 0.53 8.49
C SER A 505 -10.07 1.01 9.07
N ASP A 506 -11.19 0.62 8.50
CA ASP A 506 -12.51 0.86 9.12
C ASP A 506 -12.82 -0.19 10.21
N GLY A 507 -12.06 -1.28 10.26
CA GLY A 507 -12.07 -2.23 11.36
C GLY A 507 -10.76 -2.18 12.15
N THR A 508 -10.08 -3.30 12.28
CA THR A 508 -8.85 -3.42 13.08
C THR A 508 -7.58 -3.15 12.28
N MET A 509 -6.50 -2.83 12.98
CA MET A 509 -5.16 -2.73 12.39
C MET A 509 -4.16 -3.51 13.25
N GLU A 510 -3.33 -4.33 12.61
CA GLU A 510 -2.29 -5.11 13.25
C GLU A 510 -0.95 -4.89 12.55
N ILE A 511 0.07 -4.52 13.29
CA ILE A 511 1.44 -4.32 12.82
C ILE A 511 2.33 -5.31 13.56
N ASN A 512 2.81 -6.33 12.86
CA ASN A 512 3.63 -7.40 13.41
C ASN A 512 5.12 -7.18 13.17
N GLY A 513 5.46 -6.41 12.12
CA GLY A 513 6.84 -6.17 11.71
C GLY A 513 6.95 -5.12 10.62
N GLY A 514 8.07 -5.12 9.90
CA GLY A 514 8.36 -4.22 8.79
C GLY A 514 8.75 -2.80 9.19
N THR A 515 8.95 -1.96 8.17
CA THR A 515 9.27 -0.54 8.32
C THR A 515 8.16 0.32 7.74
N ILE A 516 7.63 1.25 8.51
CA ILE A 516 6.59 2.18 8.07
C ILE A 516 7.08 3.61 8.21
N ASN A 517 7.29 4.29 7.08
CA ASN A 517 7.65 5.69 7.00
C ASN A 517 6.48 6.48 6.42
N ALA A 518 5.71 7.18 7.25
CA ALA A 518 4.58 7.97 6.80
C ALA A 518 4.76 9.45 7.13
N THR A 519 4.71 10.29 6.09
CA THR A 519 4.84 11.74 6.20
C THR A 519 3.59 12.42 5.65
N CYS A 520 2.89 13.14 6.51
CA CYS A 520 1.69 13.90 6.19
C CYS A 520 1.99 15.40 6.22
N THR A 521 2.27 15.99 5.05
CA THR A 521 2.76 17.37 4.92
C THR A 521 1.67 18.40 4.60
N SER A 522 0.43 17.98 4.41
CA SER A 522 -0.64 18.89 4.01
C SER A 522 -0.79 20.07 4.97
N ALA A 523 -0.64 21.29 4.47
CA ALA A 523 -0.85 22.51 5.23
C ALA A 523 -2.31 22.69 5.70
N SER A 524 -3.27 22.03 5.06
CA SER A 524 -4.69 22.13 5.34
C SER A 524 -5.27 20.78 5.71
N GLY A 525 -5.18 20.39 6.97
CA GLY A 525 -6.00 19.29 7.40
C GLY A 525 -5.47 18.42 8.53
N GLY A 526 -6.38 17.69 9.12
CA GLY A 526 -6.16 16.69 10.15
C GLY A 526 -5.63 15.36 9.60
N ALA A 527 -4.63 15.40 8.72
CA ALA A 527 -4.07 14.19 8.14
C ALA A 527 -3.53 13.25 9.23
N LYS A 528 -3.66 11.95 9.00
CA LYS A 528 -3.22 10.93 9.95
C LYS A 528 -2.26 9.97 9.24
N CYS A 529 -1.21 9.52 9.96
CA CYS A 529 -0.35 8.49 9.40
C CYS A 529 -1.04 7.12 9.50
N LEU A 530 -1.44 6.70 10.69
CA LEU A 530 -2.21 5.48 10.93
C LEU A 530 -3.56 5.82 11.54
N SER A 531 -4.64 5.26 11.01
CA SER A 531 -5.99 5.46 11.54
C SER A 531 -6.80 4.16 11.49
N SER A 532 -7.47 3.83 12.57
CA SER A 532 -8.39 2.67 12.65
C SER A 532 -9.67 3.07 13.37
N ASP A 533 -10.82 2.60 12.88
CA ASP A 533 -12.09 2.76 13.60
C ASP A 533 -12.26 1.66 14.67
N GLY A 534 -11.56 0.53 14.55
CA GLY A 534 -11.46 -0.49 15.57
C GLY A 534 -10.12 -0.46 16.32
N ASN A 535 -9.80 -1.55 17.00
CA ASN A 535 -8.58 -1.67 17.77
C ASN A 535 -7.33 -1.69 16.90
N MET A 536 -6.22 -1.20 17.47
CA MET A 536 -4.87 -1.34 16.91
C MET A 536 -4.01 -2.22 17.81
N THR A 537 -3.23 -3.11 17.21
CA THR A 537 -2.24 -3.92 17.88
C THR A 537 -0.89 -3.78 17.19
N PHE A 538 0.15 -3.49 17.96
CA PHE A 538 1.53 -3.41 17.50
C PHE A 538 2.33 -4.49 18.22
N ASN A 539 2.76 -5.50 17.46
CA ASN A 539 3.58 -6.61 17.97
C ASN A 539 5.07 -6.41 17.65
N GLY A 540 5.40 -5.47 16.76
CA GLY A 540 6.75 -5.17 16.32
C GLY A 540 6.78 -4.05 15.27
N GLY A 541 7.89 -3.99 14.53
CA GLY A 541 8.11 -3.04 13.46
C GLY A 541 8.80 -1.74 13.87
N THR A 542 9.24 -0.99 12.87
CA THR A 542 9.85 0.34 13.02
C THR A 542 8.98 1.38 12.34
N LEU A 543 8.43 2.30 13.11
CA LEU A 543 7.49 3.31 12.64
C LEU A 543 8.11 4.71 12.75
N THR A 544 8.23 5.41 11.63
CA THR A 544 8.59 6.82 11.57
C THR A 544 7.41 7.60 11.00
N LEU A 545 6.70 8.30 11.86
CA LEU A 545 5.43 8.94 11.55
C LEU A 545 5.53 10.45 11.77
N SER A 546 5.19 11.24 10.76
CA SER A 546 5.26 12.70 10.84
C SER A 546 3.99 13.35 10.31
N THR A 547 3.43 14.30 11.06
CA THR A 547 2.30 15.13 10.63
C THR A 547 2.59 16.61 10.82
N ALA A 548 2.30 17.43 9.80
CA ALA A 548 2.49 18.86 9.83
C ALA A 548 1.21 19.68 9.55
N GLY A 549 0.11 19.00 9.20
CA GLY A 549 -1.16 19.65 8.88
C GLY A 549 -1.83 20.28 10.10
N ALA A 550 -2.58 21.34 9.89
CA ALA A 550 -3.31 22.04 10.95
C ALA A 550 -4.71 21.44 11.16
N GLY A 551 -5.03 21.10 12.40
CA GLY A 551 -6.41 20.83 12.80
C GLY A 551 -7.29 22.07 12.69
N ALA A 552 -8.58 21.86 12.59
CA ALA A 552 -9.58 22.91 12.58
C ALA A 552 -10.91 22.42 13.18
N THR A 553 -11.75 23.38 13.52
CA THR A 553 -13.13 23.13 13.95
C THR A 553 -14.04 22.94 12.75
N VAL A 554 -15.05 22.10 12.89
CA VAL A 554 -16.15 21.96 11.94
C VAL A 554 -17.35 22.71 12.51
N VAL A 555 -17.78 23.78 11.82
CA VAL A 555 -18.88 24.62 12.28
C VAL A 555 -20.19 24.12 11.69
N GLY A 556 -21.13 23.73 12.55
CA GLY A 556 -22.49 23.39 12.15
C GLY A 556 -23.36 24.60 11.80
N SER A 557 -24.59 24.39 11.38
CA SER A 557 -25.59 25.43 11.03
C SER A 557 -26.10 26.23 12.22
N GLY A 558 -25.26 26.49 13.19
CA GLY A 558 -25.50 27.33 14.38
C GLY A 558 -24.14 27.65 14.98
N SER A 559 -23.98 28.75 15.65
CA SER A 559 -22.69 29.25 16.15
C SER A 559 -21.94 28.36 17.17
N SER A 560 -22.35 27.12 17.35
CA SER A 560 -21.68 26.15 18.20
C SER A 560 -20.81 25.18 17.37
N CYS A 561 -19.51 25.13 17.67
CA CYS A 561 -18.61 24.16 17.12
C CYS A 561 -18.76 22.83 17.89
N THR A 562 -19.36 21.84 17.26
CA THR A 562 -19.62 20.53 17.89
C THR A 562 -18.59 19.49 17.50
N ASP A 563 -17.78 19.71 16.47
CA ASP A 563 -16.82 18.77 15.94
C ASP A 563 -15.55 19.44 15.42
N GLY A 564 -14.54 18.65 15.13
CA GLY A 564 -13.29 19.12 14.56
C GLY A 564 -12.36 17.96 14.19
N TYR A 565 -11.26 18.30 13.53
CA TYR A 565 -10.24 17.35 13.15
C TYR A 565 -8.85 17.83 13.58
N ALA A 566 -7.99 16.90 13.94
CA ALA A 566 -6.61 17.15 14.32
C ALA A 566 -5.67 16.16 13.62
N PRO A 567 -4.46 16.61 13.27
CA PRO A 567 -3.43 15.70 12.75
C PRO A 567 -3.00 14.75 13.87
N SER A 568 -2.75 13.49 13.51
CA SER A 568 -2.29 12.48 14.47
C SER A 568 -1.32 11.51 13.79
N CYS A 569 -0.25 11.15 14.49
CA CYS A 569 0.60 10.07 13.98
C CYS A 569 -0.15 8.74 14.03
N ILE A 570 -0.79 8.44 15.16
CA ILE A 570 -1.62 7.24 15.35
C ILE A 570 -2.97 7.66 15.96
N LYS A 571 -4.08 7.23 15.37
CA LYS A 571 -5.43 7.42 15.93
C LYS A 571 -6.23 6.11 15.81
N SER A 572 -6.76 5.65 16.91
CA SER A 572 -7.73 4.56 16.97
C SER A 572 -9.03 5.06 17.63
N ASP A 573 -10.17 4.69 17.06
CA ASP A 573 -11.46 4.90 17.73
C ASP A 573 -11.77 3.75 18.71
N GLY A 574 -11.02 2.65 18.66
CA GLY A 574 -10.96 1.58 19.64
C GLY A 574 -9.80 1.73 20.62
N SER A 575 -9.33 0.60 21.13
CA SER A 575 -8.17 0.48 22.01
C SER A 575 -6.87 0.31 21.22
N ILE A 576 -5.74 0.70 21.83
CA ILE A 576 -4.42 0.46 21.29
C ILE A 576 -3.64 -0.44 22.26
N THR A 577 -3.05 -1.51 21.71
CA THR A 577 -2.13 -2.39 22.43
C THR A 577 -0.77 -2.39 21.76
N VAL A 578 0.28 -2.12 22.51
CA VAL A 578 1.68 -2.12 22.03
C VAL A 578 2.43 -3.22 22.77
N ASN A 579 2.73 -4.31 22.10
CA ASN A 579 3.48 -5.45 22.63
C ASN A 579 4.98 -5.39 22.24
N GLY A 580 5.33 -4.58 21.22
CA GLY A 580 6.69 -4.43 20.71
C GLY A 580 6.78 -3.35 19.64
N GLY A 581 8.02 -3.00 19.27
CA GLY A 581 8.31 -2.09 18.18
C GLY A 581 8.96 -0.76 18.59
N THR A 582 9.45 -0.05 17.59
CA THR A 582 10.07 1.26 17.72
C THR A 582 9.24 2.33 17.02
N PHE A 583 8.87 3.37 17.74
CA PHE A 583 7.97 4.43 17.29
C PHE A 583 8.68 5.78 17.38
N ASN A 584 8.78 6.49 16.27
CA ASN A 584 9.17 7.88 16.21
C ASN A 584 8.00 8.69 15.64
N CYS A 585 7.27 9.36 16.51
CA CYS A 585 6.05 10.09 16.18
C CYS A 585 6.29 11.60 16.34
N GLN A 586 6.19 12.36 15.24
CA GLN A 586 6.35 13.81 15.26
C GLN A 586 5.09 14.49 14.72
N SER A 587 4.47 15.36 15.53
CA SER A 587 3.30 16.14 15.12
C SER A 587 3.53 17.62 15.36
N THR A 588 3.75 18.37 14.28
CA THR A 588 4.06 19.81 14.33
C THR A 588 2.86 20.71 14.02
N GLY A 589 1.75 20.12 13.56
CA GLY A 589 0.54 20.84 13.20
C GLY A 589 -0.31 21.29 14.40
N LYS A 590 -1.20 22.27 14.18
CA LYS A 590 -2.10 22.76 15.22
C LYS A 590 -3.00 21.63 15.73
N GLY A 591 -3.13 21.49 17.05
CA GLY A 591 -3.90 20.43 17.70
C GLY A 591 -3.31 19.03 17.51
N GLY A 592 -2.05 18.94 17.09
CA GLY A 592 -1.38 17.70 16.72
C GLY A 592 -1.25 16.71 17.87
N ARG A 593 -1.39 15.43 17.56
CA ARG A 593 -1.27 14.32 18.52
C ARG A 593 -0.26 13.30 18.05
N GLY A 594 0.49 12.74 19.00
CA GLY A 594 1.35 11.59 18.75
C GLY A 594 0.51 10.33 18.65
N ILE A 595 0.06 9.78 19.77
CA ILE A 595 -0.82 8.60 19.87
C ILE A 595 -2.14 9.02 20.50
N ALA A 596 -3.25 8.68 19.85
CA ALA A 596 -4.59 8.97 20.38
C ALA A 596 -5.52 7.76 20.21
N CYS A 597 -6.24 7.39 21.26
CA CYS A 597 -7.28 6.37 21.19
C CYS A 597 -8.53 6.76 22.01
N ASP A 598 -9.67 6.20 21.62
CA ASP A 598 -10.92 6.41 22.35
C ASP A 598 -11.18 5.29 23.36
N GLY A 599 -10.52 4.13 23.22
CA GLY A 599 -10.48 3.05 24.18
C GLY A 599 -9.28 3.12 25.13
N THR A 600 -8.88 1.99 25.67
CA THR A 600 -7.71 1.84 26.53
C THR A 600 -6.41 1.79 25.71
N LEU A 601 -5.38 2.49 26.17
CA LEU A 601 -4.01 2.32 25.67
C LEU A 601 -3.24 1.40 26.62
N THR A 602 -2.77 0.26 26.15
CA THR A 602 -1.90 -0.66 26.86
C THR A 602 -0.53 -0.72 26.22
N ILE A 603 0.53 -0.46 26.98
CA ILE A 603 1.93 -0.52 26.52
C ILE A 603 2.65 -1.58 27.34
N GLY A 604 3.18 -2.58 26.65
CA GLY A 604 3.93 -3.68 27.24
C GLY A 604 3.05 -4.70 27.99
N THR A 605 3.69 -5.79 28.34
CA THR A 605 3.12 -6.84 29.18
C THR A 605 3.92 -6.96 30.46
N ALA A 606 3.29 -7.44 31.53
CA ALA A 606 3.97 -7.63 32.81
C ALA A 606 5.20 -8.54 32.67
N ASN A 607 6.31 -8.13 33.25
CA ASN A 607 7.62 -8.81 33.21
C ASN A 607 8.28 -8.94 31.81
N ALA A 608 7.81 -8.22 30.80
CA ALA A 608 8.52 -8.13 29.53
C ALA A 608 9.76 -7.25 29.66
N SER A 609 10.74 -7.46 28.77
CA SER A 609 11.90 -6.56 28.68
C SER A 609 11.47 -5.19 28.18
N ASP A 610 11.98 -4.13 28.80
CA ASP A 610 11.72 -2.76 28.38
C ASP A 610 12.29 -2.45 26.98
N ASP A 611 13.37 -3.14 26.57
CA ASP A 611 13.98 -2.96 25.26
C ASP A 611 13.10 -3.37 24.06
N LEU A 612 12.01 -4.10 24.31
CA LEU A 612 11.07 -4.52 23.26
C LEU A 612 10.24 -3.37 22.71
N ILE A 613 10.07 -2.31 23.47
CA ILE A 613 9.21 -1.17 23.14
C ILE A 613 9.98 0.13 23.33
N ASN A 614 10.11 0.89 22.23
CA ASN A 614 10.71 2.21 22.24
C ASN A 614 9.75 3.20 21.59
N ILE A 615 9.13 4.05 22.37
CA ILE A 615 8.18 5.07 21.92
C ILE A 615 8.77 6.45 22.16
N TYR A 616 9.04 7.17 21.08
CA TYR A 616 9.41 8.57 21.10
C TYR A 616 8.35 9.42 20.41
N ILE A 617 7.80 10.38 21.14
CA ILE A 617 6.77 11.28 20.66
C ILE A 617 7.19 12.71 20.85
N MET A 618 7.07 13.54 19.81
CA MET A 618 7.23 14.98 19.89
C MET A 618 6.03 15.66 19.23
N THR A 619 5.36 16.54 19.99
CA THR A 619 4.36 17.45 19.46
C THR A 619 4.76 18.89 19.71
N SER A 620 4.55 19.78 18.73
CA SER A 620 4.98 21.19 18.84
C SER A 620 3.93 22.18 18.30
N GLY A 621 2.79 21.69 17.81
CA GLY A 621 1.74 22.53 17.25
C GLY A 621 0.99 23.35 18.29
N ALA A 622 0.52 24.54 17.91
CA ALA A 622 -0.35 25.36 18.76
C ALA A 622 -1.76 24.74 18.88
N PRO A 623 -2.54 25.07 19.90
CA PRO A 623 -3.93 24.71 19.99
C PRO A 623 -4.76 25.19 18.80
N VAL A 624 -5.85 24.49 18.49
CA VAL A 624 -6.90 24.98 17.61
C VAL A 624 -7.86 25.82 18.42
N ASN A 625 -7.85 27.15 18.20
CA ASN A 625 -8.75 28.05 18.90
C ASN A 625 -10.17 27.96 18.35
N VAL A 626 -11.12 27.74 19.21
CA VAL A 626 -12.54 27.88 18.90
C VAL A 626 -12.89 29.38 18.90
N THR A 627 -13.14 29.96 17.75
CA THR A 627 -13.73 31.31 17.68
C THR A 627 -15.21 31.23 18.04
N SER A 628 -15.55 31.47 19.32
CA SER A 628 -16.94 31.76 19.68
C SER A 628 -17.30 33.16 19.13
N SER A 629 -18.19 33.25 18.20
CA SER A 629 -18.79 34.51 17.80
C SER A 629 -19.74 34.99 18.92
N GLY A 630 -19.24 35.75 19.84
CA GLY A 630 -20.07 36.51 20.80
C GLY A 630 -19.77 36.14 22.26
N GLY A 631 -18.91 36.93 22.88
CA GLY A 631 -18.70 36.95 24.33
C GLY A 631 -17.29 37.38 24.67
N GLY A 632 -17.08 38.54 25.25
CA GLY A 632 -15.81 39.09 25.62
C GLY A 632 -15.04 38.22 26.62
N PRO A 633 -13.74 38.48 26.87
CA PRO A 633 -12.92 37.74 27.80
C PRO A 633 -13.39 38.02 29.22
N GLY A 634 -14.27 37.15 29.74
CA GLY A 634 -14.65 37.16 31.14
C GLY A 634 -13.83 36.08 31.84
N GLY A 635 -12.95 36.50 32.73
CA GLY A 635 -12.19 35.60 33.61
C GLY A 635 -13.16 34.70 34.42
N GLY A 636 -13.01 33.40 34.30
CA GLY A 636 -13.62 32.40 35.15
C GLY A 636 -12.58 31.90 36.14
N GLY A 637 -12.76 32.23 37.41
CA GLY A 637 -12.01 31.62 38.49
C GLY A 637 -12.38 30.13 38.66
N PRO A 638 -11.57 29.36 39.38
CA PRO A 638 -11.81 27.95 39.64
C PRO A 638 -13.04 27.79 40.55
N GLY A 639 -14.01 27.02 40.16
CA GLY A 639 -15.16 26.64 40.96
C GLY A 639 -16.50 27.08 40.38
N GLY A 640 -17.04 26.31 39.49
CA GLY A 640 -18.41 26.46 39.01
C GLY A 640 -18.79 25.34 38.08
N GLY A 641 -19.54 24.34 38.54
CA GLY A 641 -20.22 23.36 37.72
C GLY A 641 -21.20 24.03 36.78
N GLY A 642 -20.72 24.43 35.59
CA GLY A 642 -21.52 24.99 34.52
C GLY A 642 -21.70 23.92 33.46
N SER A 643 -22.94 23.70 33.02
CA SER A 643 -23.32 22.80 31.97
C SER A 643 -22.38 22.91 30.80
N SER A 644 -21.65 21.86 30.51
CA SER A 644 -20.76 21.72 29.39
C SER A 644 -21.53 21.85 28.11
N SER A 645 -21.49 23.02 27.45
CA SER A 645 -21.64 23.03 26.02
C SER A 645 -20.40 22.35 25.46
N ASP A 646 -20.57 21.16 24.84
CA ASP A 646 -19.52 20.37 24.22
C ASP A 646 -18.86 21.14 23.09
N TYR A 647 -17.85 21.93 23.43
CA TYR A 647 -16.98 22.56 22.44
C TYR A 647 -15.81 21.62 22.14
N TRP A 648 -15.70 21.23 20.85
CA TRP A 648 -14.53 20.54 20.40
C TRP A 648 -13.29 21.45 20.52
N LYS A 649 -12.25 20.98 21.19
CA LYS A 649 -10.96 21.66 21.31
C LYS A 649 -9.85 20.78 20.74
N GLY A 650 -9.16 21.28 19.72
CA GLY A 650 -7.95 20.65 19.19
C GLY A 650 -6.73 21.03 20.02
N LEU A 651 -6.44 20.26 21.06
CA LEU A 651 -5.30 20.50 21.94
C LEU A 651 -4.13 19.60 21.53
N PRO A 652 -2.89 20.12 21.47
CA PRO A 652 -1.72 19.30 21.21
C PRO A 652 -1.47 18.36 22.38
N LYS A 653 -1.32 17.08 22.10
CA LYS A 653 -1.09 16.02 23.10
C LYS A 653 -0.03 15.05 22.58
N GLY A 654 0.89 14.64 23.45
CA GLY A 654 1.78 13.54 23.09
C GLY A 654 1.03 12.22 22.99
N ILE A 655 0.52 11.75 24.12
CA ILE A 655 -0.35 10.57 24.23
C ILE A 655 -1.70 11.03 24.77
N LYS A 656 -2.80 10.59 24.16
CA LYS A 656 -4.14 10.85 24.62
C LYS A 656 -5.03 9.60 24.58
N SER A 657 -5.65 9.26 25.70
CA SER A 657 -6.67 8.20 25.77
C SER A 657 -7.97 8.74 26.34
N GLN A 658 -9.11 8.27 25.83
CA GLN A 658 -10.39 8.50 26.48
C GLN A 658 -10.68 7.42 27.56
N GLY A 659 -10.11 6.21 27.40
CA GLY A 659 -10.10 5.16 28.42
C GLY A 659 -8.81 5.18 29.22
N ASN A 660 -8.54 4.09 29.92
CA ASN A 660 -7.33 3.96 30.73
C ASN A 660 -6.04 4.03 29.89
N ILE A 661 -4.95 4.43 30.54
CA ILE A 661 -3.59 4.19 30.05
C ILE A 661 -2.93 3.21 31.03
N VAL A 662 -2.38 2.12 30.49
CA VAL A 662 -1.68 1.08 31.27
C VAL A 662 -0.30 0.88 30.66
N ILE A 663 0.76 1.16 31.40
CA ILE A 663 2.15 0.96 31.00
C ILE A 663 2.74 -0.12 31.89
N ASN A 664 3.04 -1.28 31.30
CA ASN A 664 3.59 -2.43 32.01
C ASN A 664 5.11 -2.58 31.83
N SER A 665 5.64 -2.14 30.68
CA SER A 665 7.06 -2.18 30.34
C SER A 665 7.32 -1.27 29.14
N GLY A 666 8.60 -1.05 28.80
CA GLY A 666 9.05 -0.28 27.63
C GLY A 666 9.62 1.08 27.97
N HIS A 667 10.23 1.71 26.97
CA HIS A 667 10.69 3.09 27.02
C HIS A 667 9.66 4.00 26.35
N VAL A 668 9.00 4.86 27.12
CA VAL A 668 7.96 5.78 26.65
C VAL A 668 8.40 7.21 26.89
N GLN A 669 8.73 7.92 25.82
CA GLN A 669 9.13 9.32 25.85
C GLN A 669 8.11 10.18 25.10
N SER A 670 7.42 11.04 25.83
CA SER A 670 6.38 11.92 25.29
C SER A 670 6.67 13.39 25.60
N TYR A 671 6.90 14.18 24.57
CA TYR A 671 7.28 15.58 24.67
C TYR A 671 6.29 16.48 23.94
N CYS A 672 5.73 17.47 24.65
CA CYS A 672 4.93 18.55 24.07
C CYS A 672 5.72 19.86 24.14
N ALA A 673 6.34 20.23 23.00
CA ALA A 673 7.31 21.34 22.91
C ALA A 673 6.67 22.73 22.78
N GLN A 674 5.40 22.91 22.99
CA GLN A 674 4.75 24.21 22.85
C GLN A 674 5.33 25.25 23.83
N THR A 675 5.55 26.47 23.36
CA THR A 675 6.33 27.51 24.07
C THR A 675 5.53 28.71 24.54
N THR A 676 4.25 28.84 24.19
CA THR A 676 3.49 30.06 24.46
C THR A 676 2.14 29.81 25.10
N GLY A 677 2.03 30.25 26.33
CA GLY A 677 0.86 30.85 26.96
C GLY A 677 -0.47 30.08 27.08
N ASP A 678 -0.60 28.90 26.48
CA ASP A 678 -1.83 28.10 26.57
C ASP A 678 -1.60 26.88 27.50
N GLN A 679 -2.29 26.84 28.61
CA GLN A 679 -2.31 25.75 29.58
C GLN A 679 -3.09 24.56 29.05
N THR A 680 -2.60 23.90 27.97
CA THR A 680 -3.37 22.83 27.32
C THR A 680 -2.51 21.78 26.63
N ALA A 681 -1.20 21.95 26.58
CA ALA A 681 -0.28 21.01 25.93
C ALA A 681 0.28 20.02 26.94
N GLU A 682 -0.30 18.84 27.01
CA GLU A 682 0.08 17.78 27.95
C GLU A 682 0.85 16.66 27.21
N ALA A 683 1.81 16.05 27.92
CA ALA A 683 2.59 14.97 27.32
C ALA A 683 1.85 13.64 27.36
N ILE A 684 1.20 13.30 28.48
CA ILE A 684 0.37 12.10 28.64
C ILE A 684 -0.94 12.51 29.29
N GLU A 685 -2.06 12.31 28.61
CA GLU A 685 -3.40 12.61 29.09
C GLU A 685 -4.31 11.39 29.00
N THR A 686 -5.01 11.08 30.10
CA THR A 686 -6.15 10.17 30.04
C THR A 686 -7.42 10.78 30.64
N LYS A 687 -8.57 10.52 30.01
CA LYS A 687 -9.87 10.90 30.54
C LYS A 687 -10.43 9.86 31.52
N ASP A 688 -9.67 8.84 31.85
CA ASP A 688 -9.95 7.85 32.89
C ASP A 688 -8.76 7.77 33.84
N SER A 689 -8.13 6.64 34.03
CA SER A 689 -7.08 6.38 34.98
C SER A 689 -5.77 5.96 34.33
N LEU A 690 -4.66 6.31 34.93
CA LEU A 690 -3.32 5.92 34.51
C LEU A 690 -2.73 4.89 35.48
N PHE A 691 -2.23 3.79 34.93
CA PHE A 691 -1.50 2.75 35.66
C PHE A 691 -0.10 2.59 35.06
N ILE A 692 0.92 2.77 35.88
CA ILE A 692 2.31 2.48 35.50
C ILE A 692 2.80 1.32 36.38
N ASN A 693 2.95 0.15 35.76
CA ASN A 693 3.34 -1.08 36.44
C ASN A 693 4.82 -1.43 36.25
N GLY A 694 5.51 -0.69 35.38
CA GLY A 694 6.91 -0.90 35.04
C GLY A 694 7.36 0.03 33.92
N GLY A 695 8.57 -0.20 33.39
CA GLY A 695 9.15 0.56 32.28
C GLY A 695 9.78 1.88 32.67
N PHE A 696 10.17 2.64 31.65
CA PHE A 696 10.73 3.98 31.74
C PHE A 696 9.79 4.95 31.04
N VAL A 697 9.21 5.86 31.80
CA VAL A 697 8.23 6.84 31.29
C VAL A 697 8.79 8.25 31.47
N GLU A 698 8.93 8.97 30.37
CA GLU A 698 9.38 10.36 30.36
C GLU A 698 8.29 11.24 29.75
N ALA A 699 7.76 12.15 30.54
CA ALA A 699 6.73 13.09 30.12
C ALA A 699 7.25 14.52 30.28
N ASN A 700 7.13 15.33 29.23
CA ASN A 700 7.57 16.72 29.27
C ASN A 700 6.61 17.60 28.47
N ALA A 701 6.00 18.57 29.12
CA ALA A 701 5.04 19.46 28.49
C ALA A 701 5.16 20.92 28.96
N TYR A 702 4.35 21.77 28.37
CA TYR A 702 4.15 23.12 28.86
C TYR A 702 3.11 23.14 29.98
N ASP A 703 1.97 22.50 29.76
CA ASP A 703 0.93 22.28 30.73
C ASP A 703 1.32 21.07 31.60
N ASP A 704 0.46 20.10 31.83
CA ASP A 704 0.81 18.98 32.66
C ASP A 704 1.72 17.98 31.94
N GLY A 705 2.73 17.51 32.65
CA GLY A 705 3.54 16.41 32.13
C GLY A 705 2.68 15.15 32.00
N ILE A 706 1.98 14.78 33.06
CA ILE A 706 1.04 13.68 33.13
C ILE A 706 -0.27 14.18 33.73
N ASN A 707 -1.41 13.91 33.07
CA ASN A 707 -2.74 14.26 33.55
C ASN A 707 -3.67 13.05 33.50
N ALA A 708 -4.42 12.81 34.56
CA ALA A 708 -5.48 11.79 34.59
C ALA A 708 -6.76 12.33 35.24
N ALA A 709 -7.89 12.03 34.60
CA ALA A 709 -9.18 12.56 35.09
C ALA A 709 -9.71 11.85 36.36
N LYS A 710 -9.29 10.61 36.64
CA LYS A 710 -9.83 9.85 37.78
C LYS A 710 -8.80 9.53 38.86
N TYR A 711 -7.74 8.81 38.50
CA TYR A 711 -6.63 8.57 39.41
C TYR A 711 -5.35 8.13 38.69
N ILE A 712 -4.23 8.23 39.39
CA ILE A 712 -2.92 7.80 38.93
C ILE A 712 -2.39 6.76 39.90
N GLU A 713 -1.90 5.63 39.37
CA GLU A 713 -1.29 4.55 40.15
C GLU A 713 0.06 4.17 39.51
N ILE A 714 1.14 4.36 40.26
CA ILE A 714 2.50 3.96 39.89
C ILE A 714 2.89 2.82 40.82
N ASN A 715 2.93 1.61 40.27
CA ASN A 715 3.24 0.39 41.04
C ASN A 715 4.71 0.02 40.98
N ASP A 716 5.40 0.36 39.87
CA ASP A 716 6.82 0.12 39.69
C ASP A 716 7.31 0.95 38.49
N GLY A 717 8.59 0.80 38.12
CA GLY A 717 9.23 1.48 37.00
C GLY A 717 9.89 2.80 37.34
N HIS A 718 10.31 3.52 36.29
CA HIS A 718 10.98 4.81 36.40
C HIS A 718 10.13 5.87 35.70
N VAL A 719 9.59 6.80 36.45
CA VAL A 719 8.72 7.87 35.93
C VAL A 719 9.39 9.23 36.11
N TRP A 720 9.61 9.93 35.03
CA TRP A 720 10.04 11.32 35.02
C TRP A 720 8.99 12.18 34.35
N SER A 721 8.54 13.20 35.07
CA SER A 721 7.56 14.15 34.57
C SER A 721 8.02 15.59 34.77
N TYR A 722 7.88 16.40 33.75
CA TYR A 722 8.32 17.80 33.75
C TYR A 722 7.27 18.72 33.13
N SER A 723 6.92 19.77 33.89
CA SER A 723 6.06 20.85 33.41
C SER A 723 6.76 22.22 33.47
N ARG A 724 6.47 23.08 32.49
CA ARG A 724 6.97 24.44 32.44
C ARG A 724 5.93 25.47 32.87
N GLY A 725 4.67 25.18 32.78
CA GLY A 725 3.59 26.14 32.96
C GLY A 725 2.50 25.76 33.95
N ASN A 726 2.40 24.48 34.29
CA ASN A 726 1.42 23.94 35.22
C ASN A 726 2.06 22.83 36.08
N ASP A 727 1.39 21.72 36.33
CA ASP A 727 1.83 20.66 37.21
C ASP A 727 2.61 19.56 36.47
N ALA A 728 3.63 18.98 37.12
CA ALA A 728 4.33 17.87 36.47
C ALA A 728 3.45 16.62 36.46
N ILE A 729 2.69 16.40 37.52
CA ILE A 729 1.66 15.36 37.62
C ILE A 729 0.40 16.01 38.17
N ASP A 730 -0.69 15.93 37.42
CA ASP A 730 -2.02 16.40 37.78
C ASP A 730 -3.02 15.24 37.80
N CYS A 731 -3.78 15.12 38.89
CA CYS A 731 -4.87 14.21 39.00
C CYS A 731 -6.17 14.93 39.34
N ASN A 732 -6.98 15.20 38.35
CA ASN A 732 -8.28 15.87 38.51
C ASN A 732 -9.31 15.03 39.29
N GLY A 733 -8.95 13.81 39.69
CA GLY A 733 -9.84 12.84 40.32
C GLY A 733 -9.64 12.73 41.82
N THR A 734 -9.53 11.51 42.30
CA THR A 734 -9.62 11.23 43.74
C THR A 734 -8.30 10.90 44.42
N ARG A 735 -7.24 10.52 43.63
CA ARG A 735 -6.02 10.04 44.28
C ARG A 735 -4.85 9.79 43.33
N ILE A 736 -3.66 10.01 43.85
CA ILE A 736 -2.39 9.55 43.25
C ILE A 736 -1.78 8.51 44.22
N MET A 737 -1.47 7.32 43.74
CA MET A 737 -0.80 6.25 44.48
C MET A 737 0.56 5.95 43.87
N VAL A 738 1.60 5.96 44.69
CA VAL A 738 2.96 5.55 44.29
C VAL A 738 3.36 4.39 45.21
N ASN A 739 3.13 3.18 44.70
CA ASN A 739 3.29 1.94 45.47
C ASN A 739 4.68 1.32 45.33
N GLY A 740 5.49 1.80 44.39
CA GLY A 740 6.84 1.32 44.10
C GLY A 740 7.56 2.16 43.06
N GLY A 741 8.78 1.73 42.67
CA GLY A 741 9.56 2.34 41.66
C GLY A 741 10.17 3.71 42.02
N VAL A 742 10.50 4.48 41.02
CA VAL A 742 11.11 5.80 41.12
C VAL A 742 10.26 6.84 40.41
N LEU A 743 9.84 7.87 41.11
CA LEU A 743 9.16 9.03 40.55
C LEU A 743 10.01 10.28 40.73
N ILE A 744 10.36 10.94 39.64
CA ILE A 744 10.97 12.27 39.66
C ILE A 744 10.05 13.20 38.90
N CYS A 745 9.49 14.18 39.57
CA CYS A 745 8.60 15.16 38.96
C CYS A 745 9.06 16.59 39.25
N CYS A 746 8.94 17.46 38.28
CA CYS A 746 9.40 18.86 38.39
C CYS A 746 8.43 19.81 37.68
N SER A 747 7.87 20.75 38.42
CA SER A 747 7.21 21.92 37.86
C SER A 747 8.06 23.14 38.03
N THR A 748 8.13 23.98 37.01
CA THR A 748 8.84 25.27 37.13
C THR A 748 7.93 26.41 37.58
N ARG A 749 6.62 26.18 37.63
CA ARG A 749 5.64 27.24 37.92
C ARG A 749 4.66 26.87 39.02
N GLU A 750 3.97 25.76 38.90
CA GLU A 750 2.95 25.31 39.81
C GLU A 750 3.49 24.19 40.75
N ALA A 751 2.70 23.26 41.21
CA ALA A 751 3.16 22.12 42.00
C ALA A 751 3.86 21.05 41.12
N ALA A 752 4.77 20.26 41.75
CA ALA A 752 5.26 19.10 41.00
C ALA A 752 4.22 17.97 40.99
N VAL A 753 3.40 17.89 42.05
CA VAL A 753 2.27 16.96 42.14
C VAL A 753 1.05 17.73 42.64
N ASP A 754 0.02 17.80 41.81
CA ASP A 754 -1.32 18.22 42.19
C ASP A 754 -2.22 16.98 42.35
N ASP A 755 -2.72 16.75 43.54
CA ASP A 755 -3.59 15.61 43.89
C ASP A 755 -5.06 16.03 44.07
N ASN A 756 -5.40 17.26 43.65
CA ASN A 756 -6.72 17.87 43.74
C ASN A 756 -7.28 17.89 45.20
N ASP A 757 -6.41 18.06 46.20
CA ASP A 757 -6.82 18.17 47.64
C ASP A 757 -7.07 19.64 48.04
N ASP A 758 -7.86 20.39 47.24
CA ASP A 758 -8.22 21.79 47.49
C ASP A 758 -8.75 22.09 48.89
N GLN A 759 -9.27 21.09 49.57
CA GLN A 759 -9.83 21.21 50.93
C GLN A 759 -8.83 20.85 52.00
N ASN A 760 -7.62 20.46 51.62
CA ASN A 760 -6.54 20.02 52.52
C ASN A 760 -6.99 18.92 53.52
N GLN A 761 -7.79 17.97 53.00
CA GLN A 761 -8.30 16.82 53.79
C GLN A 761 -7.21 15.75 53.99
N GLY A 762 -6.14 15.79 53.20
CA GLY A 762 -4.97 14.91 53.24
C GLY A 762 -5.22 13.49 52.73
N GLY A 763 -4.16 12.87 52.23
CA GLY A 763 -4.17 11.46 51.85
C GLY A 763 -4.68 11.15 50.45
N HIS A 764 -4.84 12.14 49.61
CA HIS A 764 -5.02 11.94 48.16
C HIS A 764 -3.75 11.42 47.52
N LEU A 765 -2.58 12.00 47.86
CA LEU A 765 -1.29 11.41 47.48
C LEU A 765 -0.89 10.36 48.50
N ARG A 766 -0.74 9.11 48.09
CA ARG A 766 -0.31 7.96 48.92
C ARG A 766 0.99 7.39 48.38
N ILE A 767 1.96 7.21 49.26
CA ILE A 767 3.28 6.70 48.91
C ILE A 767 3.65 5.53 49.81
N SER A 768 4.09 4.44 49.21
CA SER A 768 4.63 3.27 49.90
C SER A 768 5.73 2.61 49.05
N ASN A 769 6.84 2.19 49.70
CA ASN A 769 7.92 1.45 49.06
C ASN A 769 8.47 2.08 47.76
N ALA A 770 8.48 3.40 47.66
CA ALA A 770 8.84 4.15 46.46
C ALA A 770 9.87 5.25 46.76
N THR A 771 10.69 5.56 45.75
CA THR A 771 11.53 6.76 45.75
C THR A 771 10.80 7.86 45.00
N VAL A 772 10.47 8.97 45.69
CA VAL A 772 9.84 10.14 45.06
C VAL A 772 10.65 11.37 45.32
N ILE A 773 11.00 12.08 44.24
CA ILE A 773 11.64 13.37 44.25
C ILE A 773 10.75 14.35 43.52
N ALA A 774 10.07 15.22 44.26
CA ALA A 774 9.22 16.26 43.68
C ALA A 774 9.83 17.64 43.87
N ILE A 775 9.85 18.42 42.81
CA ILE A 775 10.48 19.74 42.76
C ILE A 775 9.44 20.73 42.24
N GLY A 776 8.98 21.59 43.11
CA GLY A 776 7.92 22.54 42.82
C GLY A 776 8.36 23.94 42.50
N GLY A 777 7.54 24.67 41.76
CA GLY A 777 7.62 26.09 41.50
C GLY A 777 7.05 26.94 42.62
N SER A 778 6.13 27.86 42.31
CA SER A 778 5.54 28.79 43.26
C SER A 778 4.58 28.18 44.28
N MET A 779 3.92 27.06 43.89
CA MET A 779 2.92 26.35 44.74
C MET A 779 3.54 25.28 45.63
N GLY A 780 4.86 25.05 45.54
CA GLY A 780 5.55 24.04 46.34
C GLY A 780 5.82 22.76 45.58
N ALA A 781 6.31 21.73 46.31
CA ALA A 781 6.61 20.45 45.65
C ALA A 781 5.34 19.55 45.50
N ILE A 782 4.48 19.58 46.50
CA ILE A 782 3.24 18.80 46.56
C ILE A 782 2.15 19.73 47.04
N GLU A 783 1.00 19.67 46.41
CA GLU A 783 -0.21 20.33 46.84
C GLU A 783 -0.92 19.53 47.93
N GLY A 784 -1.22 19.66 48.89
CA GLY A 784 -1.83 18.82 49.97
C GLY A 784 -0.80 18.12 50.86
N THR A 785 -1.31 17.27 51.73
CA THR A 785 -0.51 16.50 52.71
C THR A 785 -0.44 15.04 52.31
N PRO A 786 0.75 14.51 51.91
CA PRO A 786 0.86 13.12 51.48
C PRO A 786 0.73 12.14 52.65
N ALA A 787 0.11 10.97 52.43
CA ALA A 787 0.04 9.86 53.35
C ALA A 787 1.07 8.78 52.98
N LEU A 788 2.06 8.57 53.81
CA LEU A 788 3.12 7.58 53.58
C LEU A 788 2.94 6.35 54.47
N THR A 789 3.26 5.19 53.91
CA THR A 789 3.25 3.90 54.63
C THR A 789 4.62 3.26 54.55
N GLY A 790 5.23 2.95 55.73
CA GLY A 790 6.51 2.27 55.80
C GLY A 790 7.74 3.13 55.56
N GLN A 791 7.57 4.39 55.23
CA GLN A 791 8.64 5.37 54.96
C GLN A 791 8.21 6.76 55.42
N LYS A 792 9.15 7.67 55.49
CA LYS A 792 9.01 9.09 55.85
C LYS A 792 9.54 10.00 54.72
N TYR A 793 9.28 11.30 54.83
CA TYR A 793 9.74 12.26 53.80
C TYR A 793 10.49 13.44 54.40
N ILE A 794 11.28 14.09 53.57
CA ILE A 794 12.02 15.32 53.91
C ILE A 794 11.53 16.41 52.93
N VAL A 795 11.20 17.58 53.49
CA VAL A 795 10.89 18.79 52.73
C VAL A 795 11.97 19.82 52.96
N LEU A 796 12.50 20.38 51.86
CA LEU A 796 13.45 21.45 51.88
C LEU A 796 12.88 22.64 51.09
N GLY A 797 12.99 23.84 51.65
CA GLY A 797 12.38 25.03 51.04
C GLY A 797 10.98 25.29 51.59
N SER A 798 10.10 25.89 50.84
CA SER A 798 8.72 26.14 51.22
C SER A 798 7.85 24.88 51.04
N SER A 799 7.21 24.39 52.07
CA SER A 799 6.08 23.49 51.93
C SER A 799 4.88 24.31 51.47
N GLY A 800 4.55 24.24 50.15
CA GLY A 800 3.38 24.95 49.64
C GLY A 800 2.10 24.48 50.33
N GLY A 801 1.33 25.35 50.81
CA GLY A 801 0.05 25.21 51.43
C GLY A 801 -0.53 26.59 51.68
N GLY A 802 -1.16 27.20 50.69
CA GLY A 802 -1.80 28.48 50.89
C GLY A 802 -1.89 29.33 49.65
N TYR A 803 -3.07 29.81 49.37
CA TYR A 803 -3.41 30.77 48.31
C TYR A 803 -2.40 31.89 48.12
N PRO A 804 -2.24 32.48 46.90
CA PRO A 804 -1.27 33.53 46.65
C PRO A 804 -1.50 34.78 47.48
N GLY A 805 -0.68 35.02 48.49
CA GLY A 805 -0.75 36.17 49.35
C GLY A 805 0.22 36.20 50.53
N GLY A 806 0.89 35.13 50.85
CA GLY A 806 1.82 35.04 51.98
C GLY A 806 3.30 35.15 51.56
N GLY A 807 3.88 36.34 51.61
CA GLY A 807 5.30 36.57 51.40
C GLY A 807 6.21 35.96 52.47
N GLY A 808 6.61 34.72 52.28
CA GLY A 808 7.68 34.08 53.03
C GLY A 808 8.96 34.05 52.18
N THR A 809 10.02 34.73 52.61
CA THR A 809 11.36 34.65 52.03
C THR A 809 12.01 33.31 52.33
N SER A 810 11.70 32.27 51.56
CA SER A 810 12.45 31.01 51.61
C SER A 810 13.73 31.11 50.78
N SER A 811 14.84 30.62 51.33
CA SER A 811 16.09 30.49 50.59
C SER A 811 15.92 29.49 49.45
N ALA A 812 15.85 29.98 48.22
CA ALA A 812 15.71 29.14 47.03
C ALA A 812 16.89 28.18 46.88
N LEU A 813 16.61 26.92 46.64
CA LEU A 813 17.60 25.89 46.36
C LEU A 813 17.99 25.92 44.89
N THR A 814 19.29 25.89 44.61
CA THR A 814 19.77 25.82 43.21
C THR A 814 20.25 24.40 42.89
N LEU A 815 19.32 23.56 42.53
CA LEU A 815 19.54 22.11 42.33
C LEU A 815 20.26 21.77 41.01
N ALA A 816 20.03 22.52 39.99
CA ALA A 816 20.62 22.25 38.67
C ALA A 816 22.16 22.37 38.66
N GLN A 817 22.71 23.31 39.41
CA GLN A 817 24.17 23.53 39.46
C GLN A 817 24.83 22.77 40.60
N ASN A 818 24.17 22.65 41.75
CA ASN A 818 24.81 22.28 43.00
C ASN A 818 24.47 20.87 43.46
N GLY A 819 23.33 20.32 43.10
CA GLY A 819 22.89 19.04 43.61
C GLY A 819 22.67 19.02 45.12
N ILE A 820 22.16 17.89 45.61
CA ILE A 820 21.90 17.64 47.03
C ILE A 820 22.28 16.20 47.38
N CYS A 821 22.83 16.00 48.57
CA CYS A 821 23.07 14.69 49.15
C CYS A 821 22.45 14.66 50.53
N VAL A 822 21.60 13.68 50.79
CA VAL A 822 20.98 13.40 52.10
C VAL A 822 21.69 12.22 52.76
N LYS A 823 22.10 12.39 54.01
CA LYS A 823 22.75 11.34 54.81
C LYS A 823 22.04 11.14 56.15
N ASP A 824 22.10 9.92 56.64
CA ASP A 824 21.63 9.57 57.99
C ASP A 824 22.60 10.10 59.07
N ASN A 825 22.24 9.90 60.33
CA ASN A 825 23.08 10.26 61.48
C ASN A 825 24.39 9.45 61.57
N SER A 826 24.45 8.30 60.91
CA SER A 826 25.67 7.48 60.78
C SER A 826 26.55 7.90 59.61
N ASN A 827 26.17 8.99 58.92
CA ASN A 827 26.80 9.51 57.72
C ASN A 827 26.72 8.59 56.48
N ASN A 828 25.78 7.63 56.46
CA ASN A 828 25.49 6.84 55.25
C ASN A 828 24.71 7.72 54.28
N GLU A 829 25.04 7.58 53.01
CA GLU A 829 24.28 8.23 51.95
C GLU A 829 22.90 7.57 51.82
N ILE A 830 21.83 8.36 51.78
CA ILE A 830 20.46 7.92 51.58
C ILE A 830 20.02 8.22 50.15
N VAL A 831 20.26 9.44 49.67
CA VAL A 831 19.92 9.85 48.30
C VAL A 831 20.85 10.99 47.84
N THR A 832 21.32 10.90 46.65
CA THR A 832 22.05 11.98 45.98
C THR A 832 21.31 12.33 44.67
N PHE A 833 20.95 13.59 44.57
CA PHE A 833 20.21 14.12 43.44
C PHE A 833 20.86 15.43 42.97
N LYS A 834 21.07 15.53 41.64
CA LYS A 834 21.45 16.75 40.96
C LYS A 834 20.65 16.87 39.68
N MET A 835 19.76 17.83 39.62
CA MET A 835 18.91 18.02 38.44
C MET A 835 19.71 18.01 37.16
N ALA A 836 19.45 17.08 36.26
CA ALA A 836 20.09 17.02 34.94
C ALA A 836 19.66 18.24 34.10
N ALA A 837 20.62 18.79 33.34
CA ALA A 837 20.25 19.75 32.32
C ALA A 837 19.31 19.06 31.33
N ILE A 838 18.12 19.61 31.10
CA ILE A 838 17.17 19.08 30.15
C ILE A 838 17.78 19.27 28.75
N GLY A 839 18.13 18.17 28.11
CA GLY A 839 19.04 18.16 26.96
C GLY A 839 18.62 19.01 25.78
N ASN A 840 19.63 19.40 24.97
CA ASN A 840 19.55 20.33 23.85
C ASN A 840 18.73 19.82 22.61
N ASN A 841 18.13 18.65 22.65
CA ASN A 841 17.48 18.07 21.45
C ASN A 841 16.00 18.42 21.27
N THR A 842 15.45 19.20 22.16
CA THR A 842 14.08 19.69 22.09
C THR A 842 14.10 21.19 21.89
N SER A 843 14.04 21.65 20.65
CA SER A 843 13.89 23.08 20.35
C SER A 843 12.67 23.64 21.10
N GLY A 844 12.88 24.47 22.06
CA GLY A 844 11.84 25.10 22.90
C GLY A 844 11.89 24.75 24.39
N PHE A 845 12.73 23.82 24.82
CA PHE A 845 12.94 23.54 26.25
C PHE A 845 14.13 24.32 26.76
N GLU A 846 13.86 25.29 27.64
CA GLU A 846 14.92 26.13 28.22
C GLU A 846 15.73 25.34 29.24
N ASN A 847 17.05 25.55 29.20
CA ASN A 847 17.99 25.10 30.22
C ASN A 847 17.71 25.88 31.52
N THR A 848 17.00 25.28 32.47
CA THR A 848 16.54 25.98 33.64
C THR A 848 17.62 26.02 34.72
N THR A 849 18.23 27.18 34.91
CA THR A 849 18.91 27.59 36.14
C THR A 849 17.91 28.12 37.18
N ARG A 850 16.63 27.78 37.07
CA ARG A 850 15.59 28.35 37.93
C ARG A 850 15.73 27.88 39.38
N ARG A 851 15.49 28.80 40.27
CA ARG A 851 15.38 28.55 41.70
C ARG A 851 14.07 27.82 41.94
N VAL A 852 14.11 26.69 42.61
CA VAL A 852 12.93 25.94 43.05
C VAL A 852 12.53 26.39 44.47
N SER A 853 11.22 26.51 44.72
CA SER A 853 10.71 26.95 46.01
C SER A 853 10.53 25.80 47.00
N GLY A 854 10.36 24.56 46.54
CA GLY A 854 10.21 23.39 47.37
C GLY A 854 10.80 22.13 46.78
N LEU A 855 11.38 21.29 47.62
CA LEU A 855 11.86 19.97 47.27
C LEU A 855 11.33 18.97 48.27
N PHE A 856 10.58 17.99 47.80
CA PHE A 856 10.10 16.85 48.56
C PHE A 856 10.92 15.61 48.19
N ILE A 857 11.41 14.89 49.17
CA ILE A 857 12.22 13.69 49.00
C ILE A 857 11.66 12.60 49.92
N THR A 858 11.35 11.43 49.39
CA THR A 858 11.11 10.22 50.15
C THR A 858 11.74 9.02 49.48
N THR A 859 12.25 8.10 50.24
CA THR A 859 12.70 6.77 49.81
C THR A 859 12.32 5.78 50.93
N PRO A 860 12.29 4.46 50.67
CA PRO A 860 12.06 3.45 51.71
C PRO A 860 13.08 3.53 52.85
N ASP A 861 14.26 4.09 52.63
CA ASP A 861 15.34 4.24 53.61
C ASP A 861 15.14 5.44 54.51
N ILE A 862 14.26 6.38 54.20
CA ILE A 862 13.93 7.51 55.07
C ILE A 862 12.88 7.06 56.10
N GLN A 863 13.34 6.95 57.35
CA GLN A 863 12.54 6.57 58.50
C GLN A 863 12.42 7.74 59.50
N SER A 864 11.65 7.57 60.58
CA SER A 864 11.56 8.60 61.60
C SER A 864 12.93 8.91 62.21
N GLY A 865 13.34 10.16 62.18
CA GLY A 865 14.66 10.56 62.66
C GLY A 865 15.16 11.88 62.07
N THR A 866 16.39 12.22 62.42
CA THR A 866 17.07 13.40 61.96
C THR A 866 18.10 13.01 60.88
N TYR A 867 18.12 13.72 59.81
CA TYR A 867 19.04 13.56 58.66
C TYR A 867 19.85 14.82 58.47
N LYS A 868 20.89 14.73 57.70
CA LYS A 868 21.65 15.89 57.22
C LYS A 868 21.62 15.99 55.71
N TYR A 869 21.35 17.16 55.19
CA TYR A 869 21.50 17.40 53.79
C TYR A 869 22.69 18.31 53.51
N TYR A 870 23.35 18.05 52.40
CA TYR A 870 24.51 18.76 51.90
C TYR A 870 24.23 19.32 50.51
N THR A 871 24.45 20.59 50.33
CA THR A 871 24.40 21.26 49.03
C THR A 871 25.72 21.18 48.33
N SER A 872 25.72 21.09 47.01
CA SER A 872 26.94 21.01 46.18
C SER A 872 27.86 19.81 46.49
N PRO A 873 27.32 18.59 46.60
CA PRO A 873 28.19 17.41 46.72
C PRO A 873 29.05 17.25 45.48
N THR A 874 30.28 16.73 45.67
CA THR A 874 31.09 16.27 44.56
C THR A 874 30.70 14.86 44.24
N ILE A 875 30.23 14.63 43.01
CA ILE A 875 29.70 13.35 42.55
C ILE A 875 30.59 12.81 41.44
N SER A 876 31.07 11.59 41.53
CA SER A 876 31.89 10.95 40.50
C SER A 876 31.53 9.47 40.32
N GLY A 877 31.53 9.00 39.10
CA GLY A 877 31.12 7.62 38.76
C GLY A 877 29.63 7.35 39.03
N GLY A 878 29.27 6.08 39.02
CA GLY A 878 27.90 5.62 39.15
C GLY A 878 27.05 5.85 37.91
N THR A 879 25.76 5.59 38.00
CA THR A 879 24.74 5.86 37.00
C THR A 879 23.83 6.98 37.46
N SER A 880 23.28 7.72 36.55
CA SER A 880 22.29 8.77 36.87
C SER A 880 21.09 8.64 35.95
N TRP A 881 19.90 8.65 36.55
CA TRP A 881 18.63 8.76 35.82
C TRP A 881 17.95 10.07 36.22
N HIS A 882 17.76 10.96 35.27
CA HIS A 882 17.21 12.33 35.49
C HIS A 882 17.74 13.07 36.72
N GLY A 883 18.99 12.83 37.06
CA GLY A 883 19.64 13.47 38.20
C GLY A 883 19.66 12.69 39.50
N LEU A 884 18.92 11.60 39.62
CA LEU A 884 19.06 10.65 40.73
C LEU A 884 20.26 9.74 40.48
N TYR A 885 21.22 9.75 41.41
CA TYR A 885 22.44 8.96 41.30
C TYR A 885 22.37 7.65 42.05
N SER A 886 22.92 6.60 41.46
CA SER A 886 23.08 5.29 42.07
C SER A 886 24.51 4.79 41.88
N GLY A 887 25.10 4.25 42.97
CA GLY A 887 26.45 3.71 42.94
C GLY A 887 27.56 4.74 42.66
N ALA A 888 27.28 6.04 42.83
CA ALA A 888 28.26 7.09 42.65
C ALA A 888 29.14 7.25 43.91
N ASN A 889 30.35 7.75 43.73
CA ASN A 889 31.17 8.20 44.84
C ASN A 889 30.80 9.65 45.17
N VAL A 890 30.19 9.86 46.31
CA VAL A 890 29.69 11.20 46.73
C VAL A 890 30.51 11.72 47.90
N THR A 891 31.18 12.84 47.68
CA THR A 891 31.89 13.54 48.71
C THR A 891 31.17 14.83 49.09
N THR A 892 30.93 15.01 50.38
CA THR A 892 30.27 16.20 50.95
C THR A 892 31.25 17.03 51.76
N SER A 893 31.11 18.35 51.75
CA SER A 893 31.90 19.29 52.53
C SER A 893 31.04 19.98 53.57
N GLY A 894 31.66 20.39 54.69
CA GLY A 894 30.99 21.07 55.77
C GLY A 894 30.23 20.15 56.74
N ASN A 895 29.46 20.73 57.70
CA ASN A 895 28.75 20.01 58.74
C ASN A 895 27.35 19.47 58.29
N GLY A 896 26.92 19.81 57.08
CA GLY A 896 25.54 19.53 56.65
C GLY A 896 24.50 20.32 57.45
N THR A 897 23.31 20.47 56.88
CA THR A 897 22.16 21.07 57.55
C THR A 897 21.25 19.99 58.06
N SER A 898 20.90 20.04 59.36
CA SER A 898 19.99 19.05 59.94
C SER A 898 18.54 19.25 59.52
N VAL A 899 17.84 18.17 59.21
CA VAL A 899 16.40 18.12 58.86
C VAL A 899 15.78 16.92 59.51
N THR A 900 14.56 17.07 60.00
CA THR A 900 13.80 15.97 60.60
C THR A 900 12.84 15.41 59.58
N ALA A 901 12.82 14.08 59.39
CA ALA A 901 11.84 13.40 58.55
C ALA A 901 10.45 13.49 59.18
N GLN A 902 9.46 13.78 58.34
CA GLN A 902 8.06 13.99 58.73
C GLN A 902 7.25 12.73 58.48
#